data_8eb2541c4c2b2a0104902930dfc7981a
#
_entry.id   8eb2541c4c2b2a0104902930dfc7981a
#
_cell.length_a   1.000
_cell.length_b   1.000
_cell.length_c   1.000
_cell.angle_alpha   90.00
_cell.angle_beta   90.00
_cell.angle_gamma   90.00
#
_symmetry.space_group_name_H-M   'P 1'
#
loop_
_entity.id
_entity.type
_entity.pdbx_description
1 polymer ?
#
loop_
_entity_poly.entity_id
_entity_poly.type
_entity_poly.pdbx_seq_one_letter_code
_entity_poly.pdbx_strand_id
1 'polypeptide(L)'
;MRTTLLLLACACATAASARTVRCFNDGWSLTKDGKTAAVAVPHDWAIAGPFAHKNDTNTGALPWKGEGVYRKTFVMPARPKGRLFLDFDGVMARATVFVNGQPCGKGEYGYLGFRADATPYVYAGTNTVEVRCDTKLLSSRWYPGGGLYRDVRFVETDDVYLEDDSLAVETEDVLTGKAKVSVSGTVVSRRAPEAKLEVAVTLRDADGRVVAREEDDVEVDGYDEENFDVTLRVTNPRLWQMTPNAHLYTLEIALTGAGVADRLMRRIGLREFRFDADRGFILNGTRVQLNGVDLHSDLGPLGMAFDRDAMRRQLAVMRDMGANALRTSHNAPAPGVLDLCDEMGIFVWNECFDKWNVTCGRGDEPLEPFVSRVLAAWVRRDRLHPSVFCWSIGNEISPGKATPPGQENWWSSSNSGTSRERCARFRHVVRSEDETRPVTIGSCFAGAGVVERGDYADLDLTGWNYNEQYQAMRKRHPDKPLIYSESASALSEYGFYQAATPTNKTDFAWRTENVDSYDLNAALWSDIPDREFFRMERDRFCAGEFVWTGIDYLGEPTPYGGSAHRRLTPRKDEHYSRSSYFGICDLCALPKDRFYLYRAHWNREAFTLHLVPHHWNFPDKAGKKMPVYVYTSADEAELFLNGVSLGRRRKQPNAGTVTAGTKPGADYYSVMPRYRLIWEDVPYAPGELKTVAYGKDGRTLGEQVIRTAGAPARVVLTPERRYGRLCVVVVTLADEKGAFVPDESRRVRFAAEGCEILAVGNSNPRGFDSFKDVSSHPLCFGRAAVYVRVKDGVTGTLRASADGVADAAVELK
;
A
#
# COMPACT_ATOMS: atom_id res chain seq x y z
N MET A 1 60.52 -29.79 -50.13
CA MET A 1 59.21 -29.56 -49.61
C MET A 1 59.35 -29.25 -48.11
N ARG A 2 59.24 -27.98 -47.77
CA ARG A 2 59.25 -27.55 -46.37
C ARG A 2 57.81 -27.29 -45.94
N THR A 3 57.29 -28.07 -45.01
CA THR A 3 55.99 -27.96 -44.43
C THR A 3 56.02 -26.97 -43.26
N THR A 4 55.38 -25.81 -43.43
CA THR A 4 55.28 -24.78 -42.36
C THR A 4 54.05 -25.11 -41.52
N LEU A 5 54.28 -25.46 -40.22
CA LEU A 5 53.20 -25.59 -39.25
C LEU A 5 52.77 -24.19 -38.78
N LEU A 6 51.53 -23.81 -39.10
CA LEU A 6 50.88 -22.62 -38.48
C LEU A 6 50.34 -23.07 -37.10
N LEU A 7 50.88 -22.57 -36.04
CA LEU A 7 50.31 -22.63 -34.69
C LEU A 7 49.20 -21.56 -34.62
N LEU A 8 47.92 -21.97 -34.64
CA LEU A 8 46.79 -21.13 -34.24
C LEU A 8 46.81 -21.02 -32.71
N ALA A 9 47.22 -19.87 -32.19
CA ALA A 9 47.00 -19.52 -30.80
C ALA A 9 45.49 -19.22 -30.62
N CYS A 10 44.71 -20.17 -30.11
CA CYS A 10 43.40 -19.87 -29.57
C CYS A 10 43.56 -19.04 -28.30
N ALA A 11 43.39 -17.72 -28.45
CA ALA A 11 43.14 -16.86 -27.30
C ALA A 11 41.75 -17.25 -26.74
N CYS A 12 41.70 -18.05 -25.72
CA CYS A 12 40.52 -18.15 -24.86
C CYS A 12 40.33 -16.79 -24.19
N ALA A 13 39.56 -15.92 -24.84
CA ALA A 13 38.97 -14.79 -24.14
C ALA A 13 38.07 -15.40 -23.05
N THR A 14 38.49 -15.35 -21.80
CA THR A 14 37.62 -15.61 -20.67
C THR A 14 36.52 -14.54 -20.74
N ALA A 15 35.31 -14.97 -21.16
CA ALA A 15 34.16 -14.07 -21.13
C ALA A 15 34.03 -13.51 -19.70
N ALA A 16 34.07 -12.19 -19.61
CA ALA A 16 33.82 -11.49 -18.34
C ALA A 16 32.46 -11.93 -17.82
N SER A 17 32.37 -12.25 -16.53
CA SER A 17 31.11 -12.68 -15.93
C SER A 17 30.23 -11.47 -15.69
N ALA A 18 29.24 -11.26 -16.54
CA ALA A 18 28.23 -10.22 -16.30
C ALA A 18 27.51 -10.47 -14.96
N ARG A 19 27.04 -9.39 -14.33
CA ARG A 19 26.21 -9.46 -13.11
C ARG A 19 25.12 -10.50 -13.25
N THR A 20 24.96 -11.32 -12.22
CA THR A 20 23.82 -12.24 -12.11
C THR A 20 23.03 -11.93 -10.85
N VAL A 21 21.71 -11.88 -11.00
CA VAL A 21 20.76 -11.69 -9.90
C VAL A 21 19.82 -12.88 -9.89
N ARG A 22 19.84 -13.63 -8.81
CA ARG A 22 18.98 -14.81 -8.65
C ARG A 22 18.04 -14.66 -7.45
N CYS A 23 16.80 -15.10 -7.61
CA CYS A 23 15.88 -15.23 -6.47
C CYS A 23 16.47 -16.23 -5.44
N PHE A 24 16.44 -15.85 -4.17
CA PHE A 24 16.99 -16.65 -3.09
C PHE A 24 15.94 -17.03 -2.04
N ASN A 25 14.66 -16.99 -2.41
CA ASN A 25 13.50 -17.14 -1.52
C ASN A 25 13.24 -18.58 -1.04
N ASP A 26 13.60 -19.59 -1.82
CA ASP A 26 13.28 -20.99 -1.50
C ASP A 26 14.28 -21.62 -0.54
N GLY A 27 13.85 -22.69 0.13
CA GLY A 27 14.74 -23.57 0.92
C GLY A 27 15.18 -22.97 2.26
N TRP A 28 14.42 -22.06 2.83
CA TRP A 28 14.65 -21.54 4.16
C TRP A 28 13.98 -22.39 5.24
N SER A 29 14.54 -22.35 6.45
CA SER A 29 13.90 -22.81 7.67
C SER A 29 13.87 -21.67 8.69
N LEU A 30 12.82 -21.61 9.49
CA LEU A 30 12.69 -20.70 10.63
C LEU A 30 12.74 -21.50 11.93
N THR A 31 13.61 -21.08 12.83
CA THR A 31 13.58 -21.51 14.24
C THR A 31 13.07 -20.37 15.09
N LYS A 32 11.92 -20.56 15.75
CA LYS A 32 11.29 -19.60 16.64
C LYS A 32 10.63 -20.34 17.81
N ASP A 33 10.78 -19.80 19.03
CA ASP A 33 10.22 -20.38 20.26
C ASP A 33 10.54 -21.88 20.42
N GLY A 34 11.79 -22.27 20.07
CA GLY A 34 12.28 -23.66 20.14
C GLY A 34 11.76 -24.60 19.05
N LYS A 35 10.97 -24.12 18.12
CA LYS A 35 10.42 -24.92 17.00
C LYS A 35 11.10 -24.54 15.69
N THR A 36 11.42 -25.54 14.86
CA THR A 36 11.97 -25.34 13.52
C THR A 36 10.98 -25.84 12.48
N ALA A 37 10.73 -25.03 11.45
CA ALA A 37 9.89 -25.39 10.31
C ALA A 37 10.50 -24.91 9.00
N ALA A 38 10.27 -25.65 7.91
CA ALA A 38 10.57 -25.17 6.56
C ALA A 38 9.59 -24.04 6.19
N VAL A 39 10.11 -22.99 5.57
CA VAL A 39 9.33 -21.82 5.16
C VAL A 39 9.73 -21.34 3.76
N ALA A 40 8.79 -20.77 3.03
CA ALA A 40 9.05 -20.02 1.82
C ALA A 40 9.12 -18.53 2.15
N VAL A 41 10.08 -17.81 1.60
CA VAL A 41 10.20 -16.35 1.68
C VAL A 41 9.54 -15.78 0.42
N PRO A 42 8.82 -14.64 0.51
CA PRO A 42 8.51 -13.82 1.69
C PRO A 42 7.70 -14.54 2.76
N HIS A 43 8.05 -14.35 4.02
CA HIS A 43 7.47 -15.06 5.15
C HIS A 43 7.19 -14.12 6.32
N ASP A 44 5.98 -14.15 6.82
CA ASP A 44 5.54 -13.48 8.04
C ASP A 44 5.25 -14.51 9.12
N TRP A 45 6.06 -14.55 10.18
CA TRP A 45 6.00 -15.60 11.19
C TRP A 45 4.76 -15.54 12.08
N ALA A 46 4.05 -14.43 12.12
CA ALA A 46 2.96 -14.25 13.06
C ALA A 46 1.56 -14.37 12.43
N ILE A 47 1.41 -14.22 11.11
CA ILE A 47 0.09 -14.21 10.46
C ILE A 47 -0.69 -15.52 10.61
N ALA A 48 -0.01 -16.62 10.85
CA ALA A 48 -0.65 -17.90 11.14
C ALA A 48 -1.36 -17.92 12.51
N GLY A 49 -1.11 -16.93 13.35
CA GLY A 49 -1.73 -16.80 14.66
C GLY A 49 -1.06 -17.62 15.77
N PRO A 50 -1.78 -17.93 16.84
CA PRO A 50 -3.20 -17.61 17.02
C PRO A 50 -3.45 -16.13 17.33
N PHE A 51 -4.56 -15.61 16.84
CA PHE A 51 -5.10 -14.36 17.37
C PHE A 51 -5.51 -14.55 18.82
N ALA A 52 -5.16 -13.61 19.69
CA ALA A 52 -5.50 -13.70 21.10
C ALA A 52 -5.57 -12.32 21.76
N HIS A 53 -6.52 -12.11 22.64
CA HIS A 53 -6.69 -10.84 23.39
C HIS A 53 -5.49 -10.51 24.30
N LYS A 54 -4.70 -11.50 24.70
CA LYS A 54 -3.45 -11.26 25.44
C LYS A 54 -2.37 -10.56 24.61
N ASN A 55 -2.46 -10.61 23.29
CA ASN A 55 -1.63 -9.84 22.38
C ASN A 55 -2.27 -8.45 22.17
N ASP A 56 -1.46 -7.46 21.87
CA ASP A 56 -1.97 -6.10 21.69
C ASP A 56 -2.88 -6.01 20.45
N THR A 57 -4.16 -5.68 20.68
CA THR A 57 -5.13 -5.51 19.59
C THR A 57 -4.84 -4.29 18.72
N ASN A 58 -4.14 -3.27 19.24
CA ASN A 58 -3.70 -2.13 18.42
C ASN A 58 -2.66 -2.54 17.38
N THR A 59 -2.05 -3.71 17.54
CA THR A 59 -1.13 -4.31 16.57
C THR A 59 -1.68 -5.62 15.99
N GLY A 60 -3.00 -5.76 15.91
CA GLY A 60 -3.67 -6.87 15.23
C GLY A 60 -3.85 -8.15 16.06
N ALA A 61 -3.61 -8.14 17.38
CA ALA A 61 -3.81 -9.27 18.29
C ALA A 61 -3.00 -10.54 17.93
N LEU A 62 -1.89 -10.40 17.19
CA LEU A 62 -1.01 -11.49 16.75
C LEU A 62 0.30 -11.56 17.55
N PRO A 63 0.93 -12.75 17.68
CA PRO A 63 2.17 -12.93 18.46
C PRO A 63 3.42 -12.55 17.63
N TRP A 64 3.48 -11.31 17.12
CA TRP A 64 4.56 -10.86 16.24
C TRP A 64 5.87 -10.54 16.97
N LYS A 65 5.82 -10.22 18.26
CA LYS A 65 7.02 -9.94 19.05
C LYS A 65 7.84 -11.19 19.32
N GLY A 66 9.15 -11.05 19.30
CA GLY A 66 10.08 -12.14 19.62
C GLY A 66 11.34 -12.13 18.78
N GLU A 67 12.09 -13.22 18.88
CA GLU A 67 13.27 -13.49 18.06
C GLU A 67 12.99 -14.67 17.16
N GLY A 68 13.53 -14.62 15.94
CA GLY A 68 13.51 -15.71 14.98
C GLY A 68 14.84 -15.86 14.27
N VAL A 69 15.20 -17.08 13.94
CA VAL A 69 16.44 -17.39 13.21
C VAL A 69 16.06 -18.15 11.94
N TYR A 70 16.30 -17.48 10.82
CA TYR A 70 16.19 -18.10 9.50
C TYR A 70 17.51 -18.72 9.09
N ARG A 71 17.47 -19.93 8.51
CA ARG A 71 18.67 -20.63 7.99
C ARG A 71 18.39 -21.20 6.61
N LYS A 72 19.42 -21.13 5.76
CA LYS A 72 19.42 -21.74 4.45
C LYS A 72 20.81 -22.26 4.12
N THR A 73 20.89 -23.43 3.51
CA THR A 73 22.12 -23.95 2.91
C THR A 73 22.11 -23.75 1.41
N PHE A 74 23.27 -23.47 0.82
CA PHE A 74 23.46 -23.39 -0.63
C PHE A 74 24.84 -23.93 -1.03
N VAL A 75 24.97 -24.34 -2.27
CA VAL A 75 26.21 -24.92 -2.79
C VAL A 75 26.83 -23.97 -3.80
N MET A 76 28.10 -23.68 -3.62
CA MET A 76 28.93 -22.98 -4.61
C MET A 76 29.86 -23.95 -5.30
N PRO A 77 29.87 -23.97 -6.65
CA PRO A 77 30.76 -24.87 -7.40
C PRO A 77 32.25 -24.50 -7.23
N ALA A 78 32.53 -23.22 -7.00
CA ALA A 78 33.84 -22.65 -6.75
C ALA A 78 33.74 -21.43 -5.83
N ARG A 79 34.85 -20.95 -5.28
CA ARG A 79 34.90 -19.66 -4.62
C ARG A 79 34.51 -18.54 -5.63
N PRO A 80 33.74 -17.51 -5.22
CA PRO A 80 33.42 -16.39 -6.09
C PRO A 80 34.70 -15.79 -6.72
N LYS A 81 34.64 -15.49 -8.00
CA LYS A 81 35.75 -14.80 -8.72
C LYS A 81 35.73 -13.29 -8.52
N GLY A 82 34.55 -12.76 -8.23
CA GLY A 82 34.27 -11.36 -7.93
C GLY A 82 33.49 -11.23 -6.62
N ARG A 83 32.54 -10.30 -6.58
CA ARG A 83 31.75 -10.03 -5.37
C ARG A 83 30.50 -10.88 -5.31
N LEU A 84 30.08 -11.21 -4.11
CA LEU A 84 28.83 -11.92 -3.83
C LEU A 84 28.09 -11.19 -2.72
N PHE A 85 26.88 -10.73 -3.06
CA PHE A 85 26.02 -10.02 -2.15
C PHE A 85 24.72 -10.79 -1.91
N LEU A 86 24.17 -10.63 -0.71
CA LEU A 86 22.80 -10.99 -0.37
C LEU A 86 22.01 -9.71 -0.17
N ASP A 87 21.07 -9.43 -1.07
CA ASP A 87 20.20 -8.28 -1.01
C ASP A 87 18.87 -8.68 -0.38
N PHE A 88 18.50 -8.00 0.70
CA PHE A 88 17.25 -8.18 1.41
C PHE A 88 16.37 -6.94 1.18
N ASP A 89 15.17 -7.12 0.63
CA ASP A 89 14.25 -5.99 0.40
C ASP A 89 13.59 -5.48 1.69
N GLY A 90 13.64 -6.27 2.74
CA GLY A 90 13.18 -5.90 4.08
C GLY A 90 13.12 -7.08 5.02
N VAL A 91 13.55 -6.86 6.25
CA VAL A 91 13.54 -7.87 7.33
C VAL A 91 12.98 -7.22 8.60
N MET A 92 11.89 -7.73 9.10
CA MET A 92 11.26 -7.21 10.32
C MET A 92 11.69 -8.06 11.53
N ALA A 93 12.52 -7.52 12.44
CA ALA A 93 13.32 -6.29 12.38
C ALA A 93 14.71 -6.57 12.96
N ARG A 94 15.57 -5.54 13.01
CA ARG A 94 16.91 -5.62 13.62
C ARG A 94 17.68 -6.86 13.17
N ALA A 95 17.81 -7.01 11.85
CA ALA A 95 18.41 -8.19 11.24
C ALA A 95 19.93 -8.19 11.40
N THR A 96 20.50 -9.36 11.69
CA THR A 96 21.93 -9.62 11.53
C THR A 96 22.10 -10.85 10.65
N VAL A 97 22.89 -10.71 9.59
CA VAL A 97 23.18 -11.76 8.62
C VAL A 97 24.53 -12.39 8.89
N PHE A 98 24.59 -13.69 8.89
CA PHE A 98 25.82 -14.48 9.02
C PHE A 98 25.95 -15.40 7.81
N VAL A 99 27.16 -15.53 7.31
CA VAL A 99 27.54 -16.56 6.33
C VAL A 99 28.62 -17.43 6.96
N ASN A 100 28.36 -18.74 7.01
CA ASN A 100 29.26 -19.71 7.64
C ASN A 100 29.69 -19.33 9.07
N GLY A 101 28.75 -18.71 9.83
CA GLY A 101 28.97 -18.27 11.21
C GLY A 101 29.65 -16.91 11.34
N GLN A 102 30.05 -16.26 10.25
CA GLN A 102 30.66 -14.93 10.26
C GLN A 102 29.64 -13.85 9.94
N PRO A 103 29.58 -12.75 10.73
CA PRO A 103 28.65 -11.67 10.46
C PRO A 103 29.07 -10.90 9.19
N CYS A 104 28.12 -10.66 8.27
CA CYS A 104 28.39 -10.02 6.99
C CYS A 104 27.44 -8.87 6.63
N GLY A 105 26.38 -8.64 7.41
CA GLY A 105 25.44 -7.55 7.16
C GLY A 105 24.47 -7.31 8.31
N LYS A 106 23.89 -6.11 8.33
CA LYS A 106 22.86 -5.70 9.31
C LYS A 106 21.76 -4.90 8.64
N GLY A 107 20.52 -5.15 9.01
CA GLY A 107 19.36 -4.36 8.65
C GLY A 107 18.70 -3.83 9.92
N GLU A 108 18.78 -2.53 10.16
CA GLU A 108 18.31 -1.93 11.42
C GLU A 108 16.88 -1.44 11.31
N TYR A 109 16.51 -0.83 10.18
CA TYR A 109 15.15 -0.35 9.91
C TYR A 109 14.36 -1.39 9.12
N GLY A 110 13.38 -2.02 9.77
CA GLY A 110 12.68 -3.19 9.22
C GLY A 110 11.95 -2.97 7.89
N TYR A 111 11.62 -1.73 7.54
CA TYR A 111 10.91 -1.38 6.30
C TYR A 111 11.83 -1.00 5.13
N LEU A 112 13.14 -0.93 5.34
CA LEU A 112 14.10 -0.66 4.29
C LEU A 112 14.97 -1.88 4.03
N GLY A 113 15.30 -2.12 2.76
CA GLY A 113 16.23 -3.16 2.35
C GLY A 113 17.67 -2.83 2.72
N PHE A 114 18.51 -3.84 2.68
CA PHE A 114 19.95 -3.72 2.90
C PHE A 114 20.71 -4.81 2.16
N ARG A 115 21.98 -4.56 1.89
CA ARG A 115 22.94 -5.49 1.27
C ARG A 115 23.88 -6.06 2.30
N ALA A 116 24.13 -7.37 2.23
CA ALA A 116 25.14 -8.07 3.01
C ALA A 116 26.26 -8.58 2.08
N ASP A 117 27.51 -8.20 2.34
CA ASP A 117 28.65 -8.68 1.57
C ASP A 117 29.11 -10.05 2.07
N ALA A 118 28.73 -11.08 1.34
CA ALA A 118 29.07 -12.47 1.63
C ALA A 118 30.42 -12.93 1.08
N THR A 119 31.05 -12.11 0.22
CA THR A 119 32.28 -12.47 -0.54
C THR A 119 33.39 -13.08 0.31
N PRO A 120 33.77 -12.49 1.47
CA PRO A 120 34.90 -13.00 2.26
C PRO A 120 34.63 -14.36 2.90
N TYR A 121 33.38 -14.74 3.05
CA TYR A 121 32.92 -15.84 3.89
C TYR A 121 32.42 -17.05 3.10
N VAL A 122 32.29 -16.95 1.77
CA VAL A 122 31.80 -18.03 0.90
C VAL A 122 32.99 -18.82 0.33
N TYR A 123 32.85 -20.14 0.30
CA TYR A 123 33.84 -21.06 -0.26
C TYR A 123 33.20 -22.09 -1.18
N ALA A 124 34.01 -22.86 -1.92
CA ALA A 124 33.56 -23.95 -2.72
C ALA A 124 32.91 -25.05 -1.86
N GLY A 125 31.78 -25.58 -2.27
CA GLY A 125 31.00 -26.57 -1.53
C GLY A 125 29.80 -25.95 -0.82
N THR A 126 29.38 -26.57 0.28
CA THR A 126 28.18 -26.21 1.04
C THR A 126 28.44 -25.00 1.95
N ASN A 127 27.64 -23.97 1.81
CA ASN A 127 27.64 -22.76 2.63
C ASN A 127 26.31 -22.61 3.37
N THR A 128 26.30 -21.90 4.48
CA THR A 128 25.12 -21.63 5.29
C THR A 128 24.93 -20.14 5.48
N VAL A 129 23.72 -19.65 5.21
CA VAL A 129 23.27 -18.31 5.59
C VAL A 129 22.37 -18.42 6.81
N GLU A 130 22.60 -17.57 7.81
CA GLU A 130 21.73 -17.40 8.97
C GLU A 130 21.33 -15.93 9.07
N VAL A 131 20.02 -15.67 9.26
CA VAL A 131 19.48 -14.33 9.50
C VAL A 131 18.77 -14.33 10.85
N ARG A 132 19.28 -13.57 11.79
CA ARG A 132 18.65 -13.35 13.10
C ARG A 132 17.80 -12.10 13.04
N CYS A 133 16.55 -12.22 13.46
CA CYS A 133 15.57 -11.12 13.51
C CYS A 133 15.08 -10.93 14.94
N ASP A 134 14.98 -9.67 15.39
CA ASP A 134 14.48 -9.33 16.72
C ASP A 134 13.46 -8.19 16.66
N THR A 135 12.21 -8.47 17.04
CA THR A 135 11.12 -7.49 17.12
C THR A 135 10.75 -7.10 18.55
N LYS A 136 11.48 -7.55 19.58
CA LYS A 136 11.11 -7.35 21.00
C LYS A 136 10.97 -5.89 21.37
N LEU A 137 11.90 -5.05 20.92
CA LEU A 137 11.94 -3.64 21.22
C LEU A 137 11.16 -2.77 20.22
N LEU A 138 10.56 -3.40 19.19
CA LEU A 138 9.79 -2.70 18.18
C LEU A 138 8.48 -2.18 18.78
N SER A 139 8.14 -0.91 18.53
CA SER A 139 6.85 -0.32 18.82
C SER A 139 6.11 -0.03 17.51
N SER A 140 4.81 -0.33 17.48
CA SER A 140 3.95 -0.08 16.33
C SER A 140 2.53 0.25 16.78
N ARG A 141 1.78 0.94 15.93
CA ARG A 141 0.34 1.22 16.11
C ARG A 141 -0.53 0.35 15.21
N TRP A 142 0.07 -0.42 14.31
CA TRP A 142 -0.56 -1.39 13.42
C TRP A 142 0.25 -2.68 13.42
N TYR A 143 -0.22 -3.70 12.72
CA TYR A 143 0.49 -4.96 12.58
C TYR A 143 1.75 -4.81 11.72
N PRO A 144 2.95 -5.00 12.28
CA PRO A 144 4.19 -4.85 11.54
C PRO A 144 4.69 -6.16 10.94
N GLY A 145 4.10 -7.31 11.31
CA GLY A 145 4.63 -8.63 10.96
C GLY A 145 5.95 -8.96 11.65
N GLY A 146 6.66 -9.97 11.12
CA GLY A 146 7.99 -10.36 11.58
C GLY A 146 8.67 -11.34 10.64
N GLY A 147 9.99 -11.24 10.52
CA GLY A 147 10.82 -12.15 9.74
C GLY A 147 11.21 -11.64 8.36
N LEU A 148 11.56 -12.56 7.45
CA LEU A 148 11.93 -12.29 6.05
C LEU A 148 10.67 -12.05 5.21
N TYR A 149 10.05 -10.90 5.37
CA TYR A 149 8.72 -10.62 4.82
C TYR A 149 8.73 -10.00 3.41
N ARG A 150 9.92 -9.77 2.85
CA ARG A 150 10.16 -9.33 1.47
C ARG A 150 11.20 -10.23 0.81
N ASP A 151 11.45 -10.00 -0.47
CA ASP A 151 12.34 -10.85 -1.28
C ASP A 151 13.79 -10.81 -0.79
N VAL A 152 14.49 -11.93 -1.02
CA VAL A 152 15.94 -12.08 -0.88
C VAL A 152 16.54 -12.43 -2.23
N ARG A 153 17.57 -11.71 -2.64
CA ARG A 153 18.31 -11.94 -3.87
C ARG A 153 19.75 -12.30 -3.60
N PHE A 154 20.27 -13.15 -4.46
CA PHE A 154 21.67 -13.54 -4.51
C PHE A 154 22.30 -12.86 -5.72
N VAL A 155 23.26 -11.96 -5.49
CA VAL A 155 23.87 -11.12 -6.50
C VAL A 155 25.36 -11.43 -6.63
N GLU A 156 25.78 -11.78 -7.84
CA GLU A 156 27.20 -11.96 -8.17
C GLU A 156 27.61 -10.89 -9.18
N THR A 157 28.76 -10.25 -8.96
CA THR A 157 29.36 -9.27 -9.87
C THR A 157 30.86 -9.58 -10.05
N ASP A 158 31.53 -8.88 -10.99
CA ASP A 158 32.98 -8.77 -10.99
C ASP A 158 33.47 -7.97 -9.76
N ASP A 159 34.77 -7.91 -9.48
CA ASP A 159 35.36 -7.01 -8.48
C ASP A 159 35.30 -5.54 -8.92
N VAL A 160 35.03 -5.28 -10.20
CA VAL A 160 34.71 -3.95 -10.72
C VAL A 160 33.27 -3.99 -11.24
N TYR A 161 32.41 -3.14 -10.69
CA TYR A 161 30.99 -3.20 -10.94
C TYR A 161 30.29 -1.82 -10.80
N LEU A 162 29.09 -1.71 -11.35
CA LEU A 162 28.20 -0.56 -11.17
C LEU A 162 27.51 -0.64 -9.79
N GLU A 163 27.64 0.41 -8.98
CA GLU A 163 26.90 0.46 -7.71
C GLU A 163 25.42 0.76 -7.96
N ASP A 164 24.58 -0.16 -7.53
CA ASP A 164 23.16 -0.19 -7.86
C ASP A 164 22.37 1.00 -7.30
N ASP A 165 22.61 1.32 -6.04
CA ASP A 165 21.95 2.42 -5.33
C ASP A 165 22.52 3.81 -5.67
N SER A 166 23.61 3.90 -6.44
CA SER A 166 24.20 5.16 -6.87
C SER A 166 23.46 5.81 -8.03
N LEU A 167 22.69 5.02 -8.82
CA LEU A 167 22.03 5.52 -10.02
C LEU A 167 21.05 6.66 -9.71
N ALA A 168 21.21 7.78 -10.43
CA ALA A 168 20.27 8.88 -10.45
C ALA A 168 19.84 9.21 -11.89
N VAL A 169 18.60 9.65 -12.07
CA VAL A 169 18.06 10.05 -13.38
C VAL A 169 17.30 11.36 -13.21
N GLU A 170 17.72 12.37 -13.95
CA GLU A 170 17.03 13.65 -14.03
C GLU A 170 16.47 13.88 -15.43
N THR A 171 15.31 14.50 -15.54
CA THR A 171 14.65 14.76 -16.81
C THR A 171 14.30 16.23 -16.95
N GLU A 172 14.70 16.83 -18.09
CA GLU A 172 14.41 18.21 -18.44
C GLU A 172 13.73 18.31 -19.81
N ASP A 173 13.06 19.41 -20.05
CA ASP A 173 12.49 19.78 -21.36
C ASP A 173 11.51 18.75 -21.94
N VAL A 174 10.91 17.88 -21.11
CA VAL A 174 10.09 16.75 -21.60
C VAL A 174 8.84 17.20 -22.38
N LEU A 175 8.35 18.41 -22.16
CA LEU A 175 7.18 18.99 -22.86
C LEU A 175 7.55 19.71 -24.15
N THR A 176 8.83 19.93 -24.42
CA THR A 176 9.29 20.65 -25.63
C THR A 176 9.40 19.78 -26.87
N GLY A 177 9.22 18.45 -26.73
CA GLY A 177 9.49 17.46 -27.76
C GLY A 177 10.98 17.09 -27.90
N LYS A 178 11.84 17.59 -27.01
CA LYS A 178 13.29 17.33 -27.01
C LYS A 178 13.78 17.14 -25.55
N ALA A 179 13.38 16.03 -24.94
CA ALA A 179 13.78 15.75 -23.56
C ALA A 179 15.28 15.49 -23.42
N LYS A 180 15.86 16.01 -22.34
CA LYS A 180 17.16 15.59 -21.84
C LYS A 180 16.96 14.62 -20.68
N VAL A 181 17.73 13.56 -20.64
CA VAL A 181 17.73 12.54 -19.59
C VAL A 181 19.17 12.39 -19.11
N SER A 182 19.49 13.04 -18.01
CA SER A 182 20.81 12.94 -17.36
C SER A 182 20.83 11.72 -16.46
N VAL A 183 21.83 10.87 -16.64
CA VAL A 183 22.00 9.60 -15.92
C VAL A 183 23.37 9.63 -15.28
N SER A 184 23.44 9.56 -13.98
CA SER A 184 24.68 9.48 -13.21
C SER A 184 24.71 8.24 -12.33
N GLY A 185 25.92 7.81 -11.97
CA GLY A 185 26.13 6.67 -11.09
C GLY A 185 27.60 6.47 -10.79
N THR A 186 27.93 5.40 -10.07
CA THR A 186 29.26 5.10 -9.59
C THR A 186 29.75 3.74 -10.06
N VAL A 187 30.97 3.69 -10.57
CA VAL A 187 31.74 2.47 -10.82
C VAL A 187 32.61 2.22 -9.61
N VAL A 188 32.54 1.03 -9.05
CA VAL A 188 33.30 0.60 -7.87
C VAL A 188 34.34 -0.41 -8.27
N SER A 189 35.61 -0.19 -7.87
CA SER A 189 36.69 -1.19 -7.99
C SER A 189 37.11 -1.72 -6.62
N ARG A 190 37.19 -3.05 -6.51
CA ARG A 190 37.68 -3.76 -5.31
C ARG A 190 38.90 -4.63 -5.63
N ARG A 191 39.63 -4.29 -6.69
CA ARG A 191 40.86 -4.96 -7.10
C ARG A 191 41.93 -3.94 -7.57
N ALA A 192 43.16 -4.36 -7.65
CA ALA A 192 44.25 -3.66 -8.36
C ALA A 192 44.56 -4.41 -9.67
N PRO A 193 45.08 -3.76 -10.71
CA PRO A 193 45.40 -2.36 -10.84
C PRO A 193 44.21 -1.51 -11.30
N GLU A 194 44.46 -0.21 -11.59
CA GLU A 194 43.56 0.70 -12.30
C GLU A 194 42.89 0.04 -13.49
N ALA A 195 41.64 0.41 -13.74
CA ALA A 195 40.82 -0.10 -14.86
C ALA A 195 40.28 1.04 -15.72
N LYS A 196 40.56 0.98 -17.04
CA LYS A 196 39.97 1.85 -18.05
C LYS A 196 38.74 1.15 -18.62
N LEU A 197 37.58 1.80 -18.48
CA LEU A 197 36.26 1.24 -18.73
C LEU A 197 35.44 2.18 -19.58
N GLU A 198 34.47 1.64 -20.29
CA GLU A 198 33.41 2.37 -20.98
C GLU A 198 32.07 2.10 -20.28
N VAL A 199 31.33 3.15 -19.98
CA VAL A 199 29.96 3.12 -19.51
C VAL A 199 29.04 3.51 -20.67
N ALA A 200 28.30 2.56 -21.22
CA ALA A 200 27.30 2.81 -22.27
C ALA A 200 25.90 2.88 -21.64
N VAL A 201 25.23 4.02 -21.83
CA VAL A 201 23.85 4.24 -21.36
C VAL A 201 22.91 4.21 -22.55
N THR A 202 21.95 3.28 -22.53
CA THR A 202 20.99 3.08 -23.62
C THR A 202 19.56 3.17 -23.08
N LEU A 203 18.74 4.02 -23.72
CA LEU A 203 17.31 4.13 -23.45
C LEU A 203 16.51 3.40 -24.53
N ARG A 204 15.62 2.52 -24.12
CA ARG A 204 14.74 1.75 -25.01
C ARG A 204 13.28 2.06 -24.70
N ASP A 205 12.46 2.12 -25.75
CA ASP A 205 11.00 2.21 -25.60
C ASP A 205 10.38 0.87 -25.17
N ALA A 206 9.06 0.85 -25.00
CA ALA A 206 8.32 -0.33 -24.57
C ALA A 206 8.39 -1.51 -25.59
N ASP A 207 8.71 -1.21 -26.85
CA ASP A 207 8.91 -2.21 -27.92
C ASP A 207 10.38 -2.71 -27.98
N GLY A 208 11.25 -2.21 -27.10
CA GLY A 208 12.67 -2.54 -27.04
C GLY A 208 13.56 -1.79 -28.03
N ARG A 209 13.01 -0.81 -28.79
CA ARG A 209 13.78 -0.02 -29.75
C ARG A 209 14.65 1.00 -28.99
N VAL A 210 15.89 1.16 -29.44
CA VAL A 210 16.78 2.20 -28.93
C VAL A 210 16.26 3.57 -29.35
N VAL A 211 15.99 4.43 -28.38
CA VAL A 211 15.55 5.82 -28.60
C VAL A 211 16.64 6.84 -28.35
N ALA A 212 17.63 6.50 -27.53
CA ALA A 212 18.83 7.27 -27.29
C ALA A 212 19.96 6.36 -26.78
N ARG A 213 21.21 6.72 -27.05
CA ARG A 213 22.41 6.08 -26.52
C ARG A 213 23.56 7.07 -26.49
N GLU A 214 24.32 7.06 -25.41
CA GLU A 214 25.56 7.80 -25.20
C GLU A 214 26.53 6.95 -24.38
N GLU A 215 27.78 7.31 -24.39
CA GLU A 215 28.89 6.61 -23.73
C GLU A 215 29.75 7.59 -22.94
N ASP A 216 30.39 7.11 -21.89
CA ASP A 216 31.38 7.83 -21.07
C ASP A 216 32.57 6.91 -20.78
N ASP A 217 33.77 7.46 -20.84
CA ASP A 217 35.01 6.76 -20.51
C ASP A 217 35.33 6.99 -19.01
N VAL A 218 35.45 5.92 -18.27
CA VAL A 218 35.71 5.93 -16.82
C VAL A 218 37.05 5.25 -16.55
N GLU A 219 37.90 5.93 -15.78
CA GLU A 219 39.17 5.38 -15.28
C GLU A 219 39.10 5.30 -13.77
N VAL A 220 38.96 4.09 -13.22
CA VAL A 220 38.83 3.85 -11.79
C VAL A 220 40.13 3.27 -11.22
N ASP A 221 40.68 3.91 -10.21
CA ASP A 221 41.85 3.43 -9.47
C ASP A 221 41.54 2.12 -8.71
N GLY A 222 42.61 1.37 -8.41
CA GLY A 222 42.43 0.14 -7.64
C GLY A 222 41.93 0.42 -6.21
N TYR A 223 40.86 -0.29 -5.82
CA TYR A 223 40.20 -0.15 -4.51
C TYR A 223 39.49 1.20 -4.29
N ASP A 224 39.04 1.87 -5.37
CA ASP A 224 38.43 3.19 -5.32
C ASP A 224 37.05 3.17 -6.06
N GLU A 225 36.43 4.33 -6.12
CA GLU A 225 35.12 4.57 -6.75
C GLU A 225 35.23 5.77 -7.68
N GLU A 226 34.62 5.69 -8.86
CA GLU A 226 34.59 6.77 -9.84
C GLU A 226 33.19 6.99 -10.37
N ASN A 227 32.81 8.25 -10.56
CA ASN A 227 31.50 8.61 -11.05
C ASN A 227 31.47 8.73 -12.58
N PHE A 228 30.34 8.41 -13.18
CA PHE A 228 30.00 8.71 -14.55
C PHE A 228 28.78 9.63 -14.65
N ASP A 229 28.70 10.43 -15.70
CA ASP A 229 27.56 11.28 -16.01
C ASP A 229 27.31 11.29 -17.52
N VAL A 230 26.12 10.89 -17.95
CA VAL A 230 25.73 10.75 -19.36
C VAL A 230 24.42 11.47 -19.61
N THR A 231 24.36 12.34 -20.61
CA THR A 231 23.10 13.01 -20.99
C THR A 231 22.57 12.49 -22.32
N LEU A 232 21.45 11.76 -22.25
CA LEU A 232 20.71 11.29 -23.41
C LEU A 232 19.76 12.38 -23.93
N ARG A 233 19.56 12.41 -25.26
CA ARG A 233 18.60 13.30 -25.92
C ARG A 233 17.50 12.49 -26.59
N VAL A 234 16.25 12.70 -26.16
CA VAL A 234 15.08 11.97 -26.66
C VAL A 234 14.18 12.90 -27.43
N THR A 235 13.97 12.59 -28.72
CA THR A 235 13.07 13.36 -29.59
C THR A 235 11.65 12.80 -29.50
N ASN A 236 10.66 13.69 -29.32
CA ASN A 236 9.25 13.34 -29.16
C ASN A 236 9.01 12.26 -28.10
N PRO A 237 9.41 12.48 -26.84
CA PRO A 237 9.28 11.48 -25.80
C PRO A 237 7.81 11.14 -25.55
N ARG A 238 7.54 9.85 -25.35
CA ARG A 238 6.25 9.41 -24.84
C ARG A 238 6.23 9.55 -23.32
N LEU A 239 5.32 10.38 -22.81
CA LEU A 239 5.32 10.74 -21.41
C LEU A 239 4.62 9.68 -20.54
N TRP A 240 5.15 9.49 -19.34
CA TRP A 240 4.45 8.77 -18.28
C TRP A 240 3.23 9.55 -17.81
N GLN A 241 2.09 8.87 -17.65
CA GLN A 241 0.81 9.48 -17.29
C GLN A 241 0.04 8.57 -16.32
N MET A 242 -0.98 9.13 -15.66
CA MET A 242 -1.88 8.43 -14.74
C MET A 242 -2.92 7.59 -15.50
N THR A 243 -2.45 6.71 -16.36
CA THR A 243 -3.29 5.83 -17.19
C THR A 243 -2.98 4.37 -16.91
N PRO A 244 -3.95 3.45 -17.12
CA PRO A 244 -3.63 2.03 -17.14
C PRO A 244 -2.51 1.75 -18.15
N ASN A 245 -1.52 0.95 -17.76
CA ASN A 245 -0.33 0.66 -18.59
C ASN A 245 0.43 1.95 -18.97
N ALA A 246 0.80 2.74 -17.97
CA ALA A 246 1.61 3.94 -18.14
C ALA A 246 2.91 3.63 -18.90
N HIS A 247 3.31 4.56 -19.76
CA HIS A 247 4.49 4.32 -20.61
C HIS A 247 5.78 4.40 -19.79
N LEU A 248 6.56 3.33 -19.85
CA LEU A 248 7.87 3.22 -19.23
C LEU A 248 8.92 2.89 -20.27
N TYR A 249 10.07 3.53 -20.13
CA TYR A 249 11.29 3.19 -20.87
C TYR A 249 12.12 2.21 -20.08
N THR A 250 12.96 1.43 -20.75
CA THR A 250 14.01 0.64 -20.15
C THR A 250 15.33 1.37 -20.30
N LEU A 251 15.95 1.75 -19.21
CA LEU A 251 17.29 2.30 -19.11
C LEU A 251 18.26 1.14 -18.86
N GLU A 252 19.20 0.96 -19.77
CA GLU A 252 20.26 -0.03 -19.69
C GLU A 252 21.60 0.71 -19.51
N ILE A 253 22.34 0.36 -18.46
CA ILE A 253 23.68 0.84 -18.19
C ILE A 253 24.61 -0.36 -18.30
N ALA A 254 25.53 -0.33 -19.24
CA ALA A 254 26.51 -1.40 -19.49
C ALA A 254 27.91 -0.89 -19.22
N LEU A 255 28.66 -1.60 -18.38
CA LEU A 255 30.08 -1.35 -18.07
C LEU A 255 30.92 -2.39 -18.80
N THR A 256 31.89 -1.93 -19.59
CA THR A 256 32.80 -2.82 -20.32
C THR A 256 34.24 -2.29 -20.32
N GLY A 257 35.22 -3.17 -20.54
CA GLY A 257 36.65 -2.82 -20.62
C GLY A 257 37.50 -3.52 -19.57
N ALA A 258 38.79 -3.59 -19.75
CA ALA A 258 39.75 -4.23 -18.85
C ALA A 258 39.39 -5.67 -18.40
N GLY A 259 38.64 -6.40 -19.27
CA GLY A 259 38.12 -7.74 -18.95
C GLY A 259 36.93 -7.75 -17.99
N VAL A 260 36.31 -6.60 -17.74
CA VAL A 260 35.07 -6.42 -16.93
C VAL A 260 33.84 -6.39 -17.84
N ALA A 261 32.75 -6.94 -17.34
CA ALA A 261 31.43 -6.71 -17.91
C ALA A 261 30.42 -6.67 -16.75
N ASP A 262 29.67 -5.55 -16.66
CA ASP A 262 28.54 -5.43 -15.74
C ASP A 262 27.37 -4.76 -16.43
N ARG A 263 26.16 -4.96 -15.93
CA ARG A 263 24.97 -4.42 -16.54
C ARG A 263 23.86 -4.22 -15.54
N LEU A 264 23.30 -3.02 -15.55
CA LEU A 264 22.10 -2.69 -14.82
C LEU A 264 20.95 -2.36 -15.78
N MET A 265 19.74 -2.74 -15.40
CA MET A 265 18.53 -2.37 -16.12
C MET A 265 17.51 -1.78 -15.16
N ARG A 266 16.96 -0.62 -15.52
CA ARG A 266 15.93 0.09 -14.74
C ARG A 266 14.78 0.53 -15.63
N ARG A 267 13.59 0.57 -15.06
CA ARG A 267 12.43 1.14 -15.74
C ARG A 267 12.28 2.58 -15.27
N ILE A 268 12.15 3.51 -16.20
CA ILE A 268 11.98 4.94 -15.92
C ILE A 268 10.81 5.51 -16.71
N GLY A 269 10.20 6.57 -16.22
CA GLY A 269 9.16 7.31 -16.93
C GLY A 269 9.55 8.77 -17.12
N LEU A 270 9.36 9.29 -18.32
CA LEU A 270 9.63 10.69 -18.64
C LEU A 270 8.36 11.50 -18.34
N ARG A 271 8.43 12.45 -17.43
CA ARG A 271 7.32 13.31 -17.01
C ARG A 271 7.82 14.62 -16.43
N GLU A 272 6.93 15.62 -16.47
CA GLU A 272 7.08 16.84 -15.71
C GLU A 272 5.90 17.00 -14.75
N PHE A 273 6.17 17.32 -13.50
CA PHE A 273 5.12 17.71 -12.58
C PHE A 273 5.59 18.85 -11.66
N ARG A 274 4.63 19.60 -11.15
CA ARG A 274 4.88 20.60 -10.14
C ARG A 274 3.68 20.81 -9.22
N PHE A 275 3.95 21.28 -8.04
CA PHE A 275 2.94 21.78 -7.12
C PHE A 275 2.85 23.31 -7.25
N ASP A 276 1.65 23.80 -7.31
CA ASP A 276 1.35 25.22 -7.46
C ASP A 276 0.44 25.64 -6.30
N ALA A 277 0.81 26.73 -5.60
CA ALA A 277 0.11 27.15 -4.41
C ALA A 277 -1.37 27.51 -4.66
N ASP A 278 -1.73 27.95 -5.86
CA ASP A 278 -3.10 28.34 -6.21
C ASP A 278 -3.85 27.30 -7.06
N ARG A 279 -3.11 26.50 -7.81
CA ARG A 279 -3.68 25.56 -8.78
C ARG A 279 -3.57 24.08 -8.33
N GLY A 280 -2.87 23.79 -7.24
CA GLY A 280 -2.64 22.45 -6.75
C GLY A 280 -1.62 21.68 -7.58
N PHE A 281 -1.91 20.44 -7.98
CA PHE A 281 -0.98 19.56 -8.69
C PHE A 281 -1.13 19.67 -10.21
N ILE A 282 -0.01 19.78 -10.90
CA ILE A 282 0.07 19.89 -12.36
C ILE A 282 0.98 18.80 -12.89
N LEU A 283 0.47 17.95 -13.78
CA LEU A 283 1.20 16.89 -14.46
C LEU A 283 1.24 17.16 -15.95
N ASN A 284 2.41 17.14 -16.55
CA ASN A 284 2.62 17.35 -18.00
C ASN A 284 1.83 18.58 -18.52
N GLY A 285 1.88 19.69 -17.76
CA GLY A 285 1.21 20.94 -18.07
C GLY A 285 -0.28 21.00 -17.72
N THR A 286 -0.91 19.88 -17.34
CA THR A 286 -2.35 19.81 -17.04
C THR A 286 -2.59 19.69 -15.54
N ARG A 287 -3.56 20.48 -15.02
CA ARG A 287 -3.99 20.34 -13.63
C ARG A 287 -4.69 19.01 -13.40
N VAL A 288 -4.26 18.29 -12.39
CA VAL A 288 -4.85 17.03 -11.96
C VAL A 288 -5.26 17.12 -10.49
N GLN A 289 -6.45 16.64 -10.15
CA GLN A 289 -6.85 16.43 -8.76
C GLN A 289 -6.31 15.06 -8.29
N LEU A 290 -5.54 15.06 -7.22
CA LEU A 290 -5.12 13.81 -6.61
C LEU A 290 -6.27 13.25 -5.76
N ASN A 291 -6.76 12.09 -6.15
CA ASN A 291 -7.73 11.28 -5.42
C ASN A 291 -6.96 10.12 -4.80
N GLY A 292 -6.42 10.35 -3.62
CA GLY A 292 -5.51 9.42 -2.96
C GLY A 292 -6.17 8.57 -1.89
N VAL A 293 -5.53 7.46 -1.60
CA VAL A 293 -5.84 6.61 -0.44
C VAL A 293 -4.57 6.32 0.35
N ASP A 294 -4.70 6.24 1.66
CA ASP A 294 -3.67 5.73 2.56
C ASP A 294 -3.76 4.21 2.63
N LEU A 295 -2.63 3.51 2.50
CA LEU A 295 -2.56 2.07 2.67
C LEU A 295 -1.40 1.67 3.59
N HIS A 296 -1.69 0.78 4.54
CA HIS A 296 -0.66 0.06 5.29
C HIS A 296 -0.02 -1.04 4.43
N SER A 297 1.09 -1.58 4.91
CA SER A 297 1.88 -2.55 4.15
C SER A 297 1.33 -3.98 4.20
N ASP A 298 0.33 -4.28 5.05
CA ASP A 298 -0.24 -5.62 5.13
C ASP A 298 -1.17 -5.92 3.95
N LEU A 299 -1.22 -7.19 3.58
CA LEU A 299 -2.07 -7.73 2.52
C LEU A 299 -3.31 -8.44 3.11
N GLY A 300 -3.82 -7.94 4.25
CA GLY A 300 -4.96 -8.52 4.96
C GLY A 300 -4.70 -9.97 5.39
N PRO A 301 -5.48 -10.96 4.92
CA PRO A 301 -5.31 -12.37 5.28
C PRO A 301 -3.93 -12.98 4.93
N LEU A 302 -3.17 -12.36 4.04
CA LEU A 302 -1.81 -12.80 3.72
C LEU A 302 -0.77 -12.26 4.70
N GLY A 303 -1.11 -11.24 5.50
CA GLY A 303 -0.20 -10.59 6.44
C GLY A 303 0.79 -9.65 5.77
N MET A 304 1.98 -9.54 6.33
CA MET A 304 3.05 -8.68 5.83
C MET A 304 3.89 -9.31 4.71
N ALA A 305 3.83 -10.63 4.52
CA ALA A 305 4.57 -11.30 3.46
C ALA A 305 4.19 -10.73 2.10
N PHE A 306 5.12 -10.04 1.44
CA PHE A 306 4.84 -9.34 0.20
C PHE A 306 4.50 -10.32 -0.93
N ASP A 307 3.35 -10.15 -1.53
CA ASP A 307 2.91 -10.87 -2.73
C ASP A 307 2.51 -9.83 -3.79
N ARG A 308 3.26 -9.81 -4.90
CA ARG A 308 3.07 -8.83 -5.98
C ARG A 308 1.68 -8.90 -6.60
N ASP A 309 1.13 -10.11 -6.76
CA ASP A 309 -0.18 -10.30 -7.38
C ASP A 309 -1.31 -9.81 -6.46
N ALA A 310 -1.18 -10.05 -5.16
CA ALA A 310 -2.11 -9.53 -4.15
C ALA A 310 -2.07 -8.00 -4.06
N MET A 311 -0.88 -7.41 -4.08
CA MET A 311 -0.74 -5.95 -4.10
C MET A 311 -1.31 -5.36 -5.40
N ARG A 312 -1.05 -5.97 -6.56
CA ARG A 312 -1.65 -5.55 -7.85
C ARG A 312 -3.19 -5.57 -7.78
N ARG A 313 -3.77 -6.59 -7.13
CA ARG A 313 -5.22 -6.66 -6.92
C ARG A 313 -5.71 -5.50 -6.05
N GLN A 314 -5.07 -5.23 -4.90
CA GLN A 314 -5.45 -4.12 -4.03
C GLN A 314 -5.41 -2.78 -4.77
N LEU A 315 -4.33 -2.50 -5.48
CA LEU A 315 -4.19 -1.28 -6.29
C LEU A 315 -5.23 -1.21 -7.42
N ALA A 316 -5.56 -2.33 -8.04
CA ALA A 316 -6.59 -2.38 -9.09
C ALA A 316 -7.99 -2.09 -8.54
N VAL A 317 -8.31 -2.56 -7.33
CA VAL A 317 -9.58 -2.24 -6.64
C VAL A 317 -9.64 -0.74 -6.32
N MET A 318 -8.57 -0.16 -5.79
CA MET A 318 -8.51 1.29 -5.52
C MET A 318 -8.68 2.10 -6.79
N ARG A 319 -8.05 1.67 -7.87
CA ARG A 319 -8.16 2.33 -9.17
C ARG A 319 -9.56 2.23 -9.78
N ASP A 320 -10.25 1.10 -9.68
CA ASP A 320 -11.67 0.97 -10.11
C ASP A 320 -12.58 1.94 -9.36
N MET A 321 -12.27 2.21 -8.11
CA MET A 321 -12.94 3.24 -7.33
C MET A 321 -12.68 4.67 -7.86
N GLY A 322 -11.61 4.89 -8.59
CA GLY A 322 -11.19 6.20 -9.12
C GLY A 322 -10.02 6.83 -8.37
N ALA A 323 -9.36 6.07 -7.48
CA ALA A 323 -8.12 6.51 -6.87
C ALA A 323 -7.00 6.56 -7.93
N ASN A 324 -6.20 7.62 -7.90
CA ASN A 324 -5.09 7.86 -8.81
C ASN A 324 -3.76 8.13 -8.07
N ALA A 325 -3.81 8.09 -6.74
CA ALA A 325 -2.66 8.27 -5.87
C ALA A 325 -2.73 7.35 -4.65
N LEU A 326 -1.57 7.00 -4.13
CA LEU A 326 -1.34 6.18 -2.94
C LEU A 326 -0.42 6.92 -1.97
N ARG A 327 -0.72 6.93 -0.67
CA ARG A 327 0.26 7.24 0.38
C ARG A 327 0.64 5.96 1.11
N THR A 328 1.94 5.73 1.22
CA THR A 328 2.50 4.54 1.90
C THR A 328 2.58 4.80 3.40
N SER A 329 1.46 4.77 4.07
CA SER A 329 1.34 5.07 5.50
C SER A 329 1.79 3.88 6.36
N HIS A 330 2.68 4.04 7.34
CA HIS A 330 3.57 5.23 7.53
C HIS A 330 5.01 4.73 7.53
N ASN A 331 5.47 4.15 6.42
CA ASN A 331 6.81 3.55 6.30
C ASN A 331 7.19 3.29 4.85
N ALA A 332 8.49 3.09 4.62
CA ALA A 332 9.01 2.77 3.30
C ALA A 332 8.36 1.50 2.71
N PRO A 333 7.75 1.58 1.52
CA PRO A 333 7.05 0.46 0.91
C PRO A 333 8.02 -0.64 0.43
N ALA A 334 7.48 -1.82 0.11
CA ALA A 334 8.23 -2.79 -0.66
C ALA A 334 8.54 -2.22 -2.07
N PRO A 335 9.72 -2.46 -2.66
CA PRO A 335 10.06 -1.97 -4.00
C PRO A 335 9.00 -2.33 -5.05
N GLY A 336 8.46 -3.55 -4.97
CA GLY A 336 7.42 -4.01 -5.89
C GLY A 336 6.09 -3.23 -5.83
N VAL A 337 5.82 -2.46 -4.76
CA VAL A 337 4.68 -1.52 -4.71
C VAL A 337 4.90 -0.37 -5.68
N LEU A 338 6.11 0.20 -5.66
CA LEU A 338 6.48 1.32 -6.55
C LEU A 338 6.51 0.88 -8.01
N ASP A 339 7.09 -0.31 -8.30
CA ASP A 339 7.03 -0.90 -9.64
C ASP A 339 5.59 -1.01 -10.17
N LEU A 340 4.67 -1.48 -9.32
CA LEU A 340 3.26 -1.60 -9.67
C LEU A 340 2.61 -0.24 -9.91
N CYS A 341 2.91 0.75 -9.07
CA CYS A 341 2.41 2.11 -9.25
C CYS A 341 2.95 2.76 -10.53
N ASP A 342 4.22 2.54 -10.88
CA ASP A 342 4.80 2.96 -12.15
C ASP A 342 4.06 2.36 -13.34
N GLU A 343 3.80 1.05 -13.32
CA GLU A 343 3.08 0.33 -14.38
C GLU A 343 1.62 0.75 -14.49
N MET A 344 0.98 1.00 -13.37
CA MET A 344 -0.45 1.29 -13.31
C MET A 344 -0.76 2.79 -13.39
N GLY A 345 0.24 3.65 -13.46
CA GLY A 345 0.05 5.09 -13.49
C GLY A 345 -0.62 5.65 -12.23
N ILE A 346 -0.19 5.19 -11.07
CA ILE A 346 -0.65 5.65 -9.76
C ILE A 346 0.47 6.47 -9.13
N PHE A 347 0.20 7.71 -8.74
CA PHE A 347 1.18 8.51 -8.01
C PHE A 347 1.37 8.02 -6.58
N VAL A 348 2.59 8.17 -6.06
CA VAL A 348 2.95 7.73 -4.70
C VAL A 348 3.48 8.90 -3.88
N TRP A 349 2.77 9.21 -2.80
CA TRP A 349 3.33 9.89 -1.64
C TRP A 349 4.16 8.86 -0.89
N ASN A 350 5.47 8.87 -1.12
CA ASN A 350 6.37 7.91 -0.52
C ASN A 350 6.76 8.39 0.88
N GLU A 351 6.41 7.61 1.92
CA GLU A 351 6.64 7.98 3.31
C GLU A 351 7.60 7.01 3.98
N CYS A 352 8.65 7.55 4.64
CA CYS A 352 9.69 6.74 5.25
C CYS A 352 9.38 6.35 6.70
N PHE A 353 8.85 7.28 7.48
CA PHE A 353 8.65 7.11 8.91
C PHE A 353 7.25 7.52 9.36
N ASP A 354 6.71 6.81 10.38
CA ASP A 354 5.62 7.34 11.21
C ASP A 354 6.18 8.38 12.18
N LYS A 355 6.85 7.93 13.25
CA LYS A 355 7.46 8.79 14.27
C LYS A 355 8.96 8.55 14.31
N TRP A 356 9.76 9.59 14.44
CA TRP A 356 11.21 9.45 14.37
C TRP A 356 11.82 8.69 15.56
N ASN A 357 11.25 8.79 16.75
CA ASN A 357 11.77 8.17 17.98
C ASN A 357 11.33 6.71 18.21
N VAL A 358 10.29 6.24 17.55
CA VAL A 358 9.83 4.83 17.59
C VAL A 358 10.25 4.05 16.37
N THR A 359 11.27 4.51 15.68
CA THR A 359 11.79 3.83 14.51
C THR A 359 12.32 2.46 14.89
N CYS A 360 11.91 1.50 14.11
CA CYS A 360 12.26 0.11 14.31
C CYS A 360 13.76 -0.10 14.19
N GLY A 361 14.41 -0.45 15.26
CA GLY A 361 15.75 -0.96 15.21
C GLY A 361 16.88 0.01 15.55
N ARG A 362 16.60 1.27 15.87
CA ARG A 362 17.62 2.26 16.19
C ARG A 362 18.63 1.82 17.28
N GLY A 363 18.20 1.00 18.26
CA GLY A 363 19.07 0.65 19.39
C GLY A 363 19.50 1.90 20.16
N ASP A 364 20.79 1.99 20.47
CA ASP A 364 21.40 3.13 21.18
C ASP A 364 21.94 4.22 20.25
N GLU A 365 21.81 4.07 18.94
CA GLU A 365 22.24 5.10 17.98
C GLU A 365 21.48 6.41 18.20
N PRO A 366 22.15 7.58 18.17
CA PRO A 366 21.48 8.88 18.27
C PRO A 366 20.43 9.05 17.15
N LEU A 367 19.31 9.72 17.47
CA LEU A 367 18.18 9.86 16.56
C LEU A 367 18.55 10.47 15.20
N GLU A 368 19.23 11.59 15.21
CA GLU A 368 19.48 12.35 13.97
C GLU A 368 20.41 11.62 12.98
N PRO A 369 21.57 11.05 13.40
CA PRO A 369 22.37 10.22 12.52
C PRO A 369 21.61 9.02 11.95
N PHE A 370 20.84 8.30 12.78
CA PHE A 370 20.04 7.17 12.35
C PHE A 370 19.01 7.58 11.27
N VAL A 371 18.18 8.59 11.56
CA VAL A 371 17.14 9.05 10.63
C VAL A 371 17.78 9.56 9.33
N SER A 372 18.87 10.33 9.41
CA SER A 372 19.56 10.85 8.22
C SER A 372 20.06 9.73 7.32
N ARG A 373 20.70 8.71 7.90
CA ARG A 373 21.22 7.56 7.14
C ARG A 373 20.10 6.76 6.48
N VAL A 374 19.00 6.54 7.20
CA VAL A 374 17.84 5.81 6.66
C VAL A 374 17.16 6.62 5.55
N LEU A 375 16.98 7.94 5.70
CA LEU A 375 16.40 8.81 4.68
C LEU A 375 17.25 8.82 3.41
N ALA A 376 18.57 8.93 3.50
CA ALA A 376 19.44 8.89 2.33
C ALA A 376 19.34 7.55 1.59
N ALA A 377 19.44 6.42 2.30
CA ALA A 377 19.34 5.10 1.69
C ALA A 377 17.96 4.86 1.06
N TRP A 378 16.87 5.33 1.69
CA TRP A 378 15.52 5.23 1.16
C TRP A 378 15.33 6.02 -0.15
N VAL A 379 15.84 7.26 -0.22
CA VAL A 379 15.75 8.07 -1.43
C VAL A 379 16.57 7.43 -2.57
N ARG A 380 17.79 6.99 -2.32
CA ARG A 380 18.62 6.29 -3.33
C ARG A 380 17.91 5.07 -3.91
N ARG A 381 17.29 4.27 -3.05
CA ARG A 381 16.52 3.09 -3.48
C ARG A 381 15.37 3.45 -4.41
N ASP A 382 14.62 4.53 -4.11
CA ASP A 382 13.31 4.79 -4.70
C ASP A 382 13.29 5.94 -5.74
N ARG A 383 14.39 6.72 -5.89
CA ARG A 383 14.40 7.95 -6.72
C ARG A 383 14.18 7.72 -8.22
N LEU A 384 14.36 6.50 -8.74
CA LEU A 384 14.15 6.19 -10.16
C LEU A 384 12.68 5.98 -10.53
N HIS A 385 11.77 5.84 -9.55
CA HIS A 385 10.36 5.57 -9.79
C HIS A 385 9.59 6.82 -10.25
N PRO A 386 9.01 6.85 -11.47
CA PRO A 386 8.23 7.98 -11.94
C PRO A 386 6.93 8.20 -11.17
N SER A 387 6.40 7.18 -10.52
CA SER A 387 5.21 7.29 -9.67
C SER A 387 5.44 8.13 -8.41
N VAL A 388 6.66 8.14 -7.85
CA VAL A 388 6.97 8.93 -6.65
C VAL A 388 6.92 10.42 -6.98
N PHE A 389 6.07 11.19 -6.28
CA PHE A 389 5.93 12.62 -6.50
C PHE A 389 6.38 13.49 -5.32
N CYS A 390 6.58 12.91 -4.13
CA CYS A 390 7.15 13.59 -2.98
C CYS A 390 7.79 12.62 -2.01
N TRP A 391 8.67 13.16 -1.18
CA TRP A 391 9.35 12.47 -0.09
C TRP A 391 8.78 12.90 1.25
N SER A 392 8.09 12.00 1.95
CA SER A 392 7.54 12.28 3.27
C SER A 392 8.48 11.75 4.35
N ILE A 393 9.02 12.68 5.13
CA ILE A 393 10.00 12.37 6.18
C ILE A 393 9.39 11.95 7.51
N GLY A 394 8.05 12.00 7.65
CA GLY A 394 7.37 11.59 8.88
C GLY A 394 5.89 11.86 8.88
N ASN A 395 5.20 11.30 9.89
CA ASN A 395 3.77 11.46 10.10
C ASN A 395 3.47 11.87 11.54
N GLU A 396 2.65 12.92 11.71
CA GLU A 396 2.12 13.40 12.99
C GLU A 396 3.18 13.51 14.10
N ILE A 397 4.29 14.12 13.76
CA ILE A 397 5.38 14.34 14.70
C ILE A 397 5.05 15.58 15.53
N SER A 398 4.74 15.36 16.81
CA SER A 398 4.34 16.44 17.69
C SER A 398 5.50 17.39 18.03
N PRO A 399 5.20 18.66 18.24
CA PRO A 399 6.17 19.61 18.80
C PRO A 399 6.51 19.27 20.26
N GLY A 400 7.69 19.64 20.69
CA GLY A 400 8.15 19.48 22.07
C GLY A 400 9.41 18.63 22.22
N LYS A 401 9.78 18.29 23.45
CA LYS A 401 10.95 17.46 23.70
C LYS A 401 10.66 16.00 23.33
N ALA A 402 11.61 15.35 22.69
CA ALA A 402 11.54 13.92 22.41
C ALA A 402 11.40 13.13 23.74
N THR A 403 10.55 12.11 23.73
CA THR A 403 10.44 11.18 24.84
C THR A 403 11.76 10.38 24.99
N PRO A 404 12.33 10.26 26.19
CA PRO A 404 13.52 9.47 26.38
C PRO A 404 13.34 8.01 25.94
N PRO A 405 14.40 7.35 25.42
CA PRO A 405 14.38 5.94 25.09
C PRO A 405 13.93 5.08 26.30
N GLY A 406 13.05 4.10 26.04
CA GLY A 406 12.52 3.19 27.05
C GLY A 406 11.33 3.72 27.83
N GLN A 407 10.91 4.97 27.59
CA GLN A 407 9.71 5.59 28.19
C GLN A 407 8.59 5.81 27.16
N GLU A 408 8.77 5.32 25.93
CA GLU A 408 7.81 5.47 24.84
C GLU A 408 6.59 4.60 25.10
N ASN A 409 5.44 5.22 25.04
CA ASN A 409 4.17 4.53 24.81
C ASN A 409 3.61 5.05 23.46
N TRP A 410 2.58 4.44 22.94
CA TRP A 410 2.04 4.83 21.65
C TRP A 410 1.62 6.32 21.56
N TRP A 411 1.29 6.94 22.69
CA TRP A 411 0.94 8.36 22.79
C TRP A 411 2.19 9.25 22.86
N SER A 412 3.17 8.86 23.67
CA SER A 412 4.42 9.61 23.79
C SER A 412 5.35 9.40 22.60
N SER A 413 5.08 8.39 21.76
CA SER A 413 5.83 8.14 20.54
C SER A 413 5.72 9.29 19.52
N SER A 414 4.64 10.08 19.57
CA SER A 414 4.50 11.29 18.79
C SER A 414 5.48 12.39 19.19
N ASN A 415 5.97 12.39 20.44
CA ASN A 415 6.86 13.42 21.00
C ASN A 415 8.31 13.24 20.50
N SER A 416 8.51 13.25 19.19
CA SER A 416 9.84 13.22 18.58
C SER A 416 10.49 14.59 18.50
N GLY A 417 9.77 15.65 18.86
CA GLY A 417 10.25 17.04 18.88
C GLY A 417 10.44 17.60 17.48
N THR A 418 9.37 18.03 16.82
CA THR A 418 9.53 18.84 15.61
C THR A 418 10.15 20.17 15.97
N SER A 419 11.12 20.61 15.15
CA SER A 419 11.59 21.97 15.11
C SER A 419 11.92 22.32 13.66
N ARG A 420 11.98 23.61 13.38
CA ARG A 420 12.35 24.11 12.05
C ARG A 420 13.72 23.56 11.63
N GLU A 421 14.70 23.60 12.54
CA GLU A 421 16.07 23.15 12.26
C GLU A 421 16.13 21.66 11.94
N ARG A 422 15.36 20.83 12.65
CA ARG A 422 15.33 19.38 12.40
C ARG A 422 14.66 19.06 11.08
N CYS A 423 13.54 19.70 10.77
CA CYS A 423 12.87 19.53 9.48
C CYS A 423 13.74 20.01 8.32
N ALA A 424 14.44 21.15 8.47
CA ALA A 424 15.37 21.65 7.48
C ALA A 424 16.56 20.71 7.26
N ARG A 425 17.12 20.13 8.34
CA ARG A 425 18.19 19.13 8.26
C ARG A 425 17.78 17.88 7.51
N PHE A 426 16.63 17.29 7.85
CA PHE A 426 16.15 16.09 7.17
C PHE A 426 15.75 16.37 5.72
N ARG A 427 15.18 17.55 5.45
CA ARG A 427 14.97 18.01 4.08
C ARG A 427 16.29 18.10 3.30
N HIS A 428 17.34 18.65 3.91
CA HIS A 428 18.65 18.74 3.27
C HIS A 428 19.21 17.35 2.93
N VAL A 429 19.12 16.37 3.84
CA VAL A 429 19.52 14.97 3.57
C VAL A 429 18.77 14.39 2.38
N VAL A 430 17.47 14.57 2.31
CA VAL A 430 16.65 14.06 1.18
C VAL A 430 17.05 14.77 -0.11
N ARG A 431 17.20 16.11 -0.07
CA ARG A 431 17.53 16.93 -1.25
C ARG A 431 18.94 16.69 -1.78
N SER A 432 19.88 16.26 -0.94
CA SER A 432 21.21 15.86 -1.41
C SER A 432 21.21 14.55 -2.21
N GLU A 433 20.15 13.75 -2.11
CA GLU A 433 19.98 12.51 -2.87
C GLU A 433 19.01 12.66 -4.06
N ASP A 434 18.05 13.58 -3.98
CA ASP A 434 17.08 13.87 -5.05
C ASP A 434 16.58 15.32 -4.95
N GLU A 435 17.00 16.15 -5.91
CA GLU A 435 16.55 17.52 -6.03
C GLU A 435 15.24 17.70 -6.81
N THR A 436 14.74 16.66 -7.46
CA THR A 436 13.63 16.74 -8.42
C THR A 436 12.25 16.71 -7.76
N ARG A 437 12.14 16.20 -6.52
CA ARG A 437 10.87 16.01 -5.81
C ARG A 437 10.80 16.83 -4.54
N PRO A 438 9.61 17.36 -4.18
CA PRO A 438 9.41 18.09 -2.93
C PRO A 438 9.50 17.17 -1.72
N VAL A 439 10.00 17.73 -0.61
CA VAL A 439 10.03 17.11 0.71
C VAL A 439 8.87 17.61 1.55
N THR A 440 8.20 16.69 2.23
CA THR A 440 6.97 16.95 3.00
C THR A 440 6.91 16.17 4.31
N ILE A 441 5.84 16.39 5.06
CA ILE A 441 5.42 15.66 6.26
C ILE A 441 3.89 15.70 6.36
N GLY A 442 3.26 14.64 6.87
CA GLY A 442 1.84 14.67 7.27
C GLY A 442 1.70 15.19 8.70
N SER A 443 0.84 16.17 8.97
CA SER A 443 0.70 16.78 10.29
C SER A 443 -0.74 17.06 10.69
N CYS A 444 -1.06 16.81 11.96
CA CYS A 444 -2.35 17.19 12.59
C CYS A 444 -2.21 18.28 13.66
N PHE A 445 -1.08 18.99 13.71
CA PHE A 445 -0.72 19.87 14.83
C PHE A 445 -0.84 21.38 14.53
N ALA A 446 -1.64 21.78 13.53
CA ALA A 446 -1.86 23.21 13.27
C ALA A 446 -2.31 23.96 14.54
N GLY A 447 -3.27 23.39 15.28
CA GLY A 447 -3.76 23.97 16.55
C GLY A 447 -2.75 23.94 17.72
N ALA A 448 -1.61 23.24 17.59
CA ALA A 448 -0.53 23.26 18.56
C ALA A 448 0.57 24.27 18.23
N GLY A 449 0.31 25.19 17.31
CA GLY A 449 1.18 26.32 16.99
C GLY A 449 2.36 25.98 16.10
N VAL A 450 2.38 24.84 15.38
CA VAL A 450 3.48 24.49 14.47
C VAL A 450 3.55 25.44 13.27
N VAL A 451 2.41 26.00 12.86
CA VAL A 451 2.34 26.97 11.75
C VAL A 451 2.90 28.32 12.18
N GLU A 452 2.51 28.79 13.37
CA GLU A 452 2.96 30.08 13.94
C GLU A 452 4.46 30.09 14.24
N ARG A 453 5.01 28.96 14.73
CA ARG A 453 6.46 28.82 14.95
C ARG A 453 7.27 28.62 13.68
N GLY A 454 6.59 28.25 12.57
CA GLY A 454 7.24 27.98 11.30
C GLY A 454 7.99 26.66 11.27
N ASP A 455 7.56 25.64 12.06
CA ASP A 455 8.25 24.35 12.13
C ASP A 455 8.38 23.69 10.75
N TYR A 456 7.42 23.93 9.82
CA TYR A 456 7.40 23.37 8.48
C TYR A 456 7.68 24.42 7.36
N ALA A 457 8.15 25.61 7.73
CA ALA A 457 8.34 26.70 6.76
C ALA A 457 9.37 26.40 5.66
N ASP A 458 10.37 25.56 5.98
CA ASP A 458 11.42 25.21 5.03
C ASP A 458 11.08 23.95 4.21
N LEU A 459 9.98 23.24 4.47
CA LEU A 459 9.52 22.14 3.62
C LEU A 459 8.97 22.67 2.28
N ASP A 460 9.15 21.89 1.22
CA ASP A 460 8.76 22.27 -0.14
C ASP A 460 7.24 22.19 -0.36
N LEU A 461 6.62 21.19 0.26
CA LEU A 461 5.20 20.89 0.25
C LEU A 461 4.77 20.61 1.69
N THR A 462 3.54 21.00 2.09
CA THR A 462 3.04 20.68 3.42
C THR A 462 1.79 19.81 3.36
N GLY A 463 1.84 18.66 4.05
CA GLY A 463 0.74 17.73 4.23
C GLY A 463 0.00 17.96 5.53
N TRP A 464 -1.32 17.94 5.49
CA TRP A 464 -2.17 18.16 6.67
C TRP A 464 -3.18 17.04 6.83
N ASN A 465 -3.32 16.56 8.04
CA ASN A 465 -4.27 15.52 8.41
C ASN A 465 -5.52 16.15 9.02
N TYR A 466 -6.69 15.73 8.56
CA TYR A 466 -8.01 16.01 9.12
C TYR A 466 -8.41 17.50 9.27
N ASN A 467 -9.69 17.74 9.39
CA ASN A 467 -10.28 19.00 9.85
C ASN A 467 -9.87 20.25 9.07
N GLU A 468 -9.52 20.16 7.79
CA GLU A 468 -9.08 21.30 6.99
C GLU A 468 -7.88 22.06 7.63
N GLN A 469 -7.01 21.37 8.39
CA GLN A 469 -5.89 22.04 9.06
C GLN A 469 -4.96 22.77 8.07
N TYR A 470 -4.96 22.39 6.81
CA TYR A 470 -4.26 23.07 5.72
C TYR A 470 -4.71 24.55 5.56
N GLN A 471 -5.92 24.91 6.00
CA GLN A 471 -6.40 26.31 5.95
C GLN A 471 -5.57 27.24 6.84
N ALA A 472 -5.07 26.77 7.97
CA ALA A 472 -4.19 27.54 8.84
C ALA A 472 -2.86 27.85 8.11
N MET A 473 -2.32 26.84 7.42
CA MET A 473 -1.10 27.02 6.62
C MET A 473 -1.34 27.94 5.43
N ARG A 474 -2.44 27.75 4.68
CA ARG A 474 -2.84 28.62 3.55
C ARG A 474 -2.95 30.09 3.96
N LYS A 475 -3.53 30.35 5.11
CA LYS A 475 -3.68 31.71 5.65
C LYS A 475 -2.33 32.35 5.99
N ARG A 476 -1.40 31.57 6.56
CA ARG A 476 -0.10 32.08 7.03
C ARG A 476 0.95 32.15 5.92
N HIS A 477 0.94 31.18 5.03
CA HIS A 477 1.90 31.00 3.94
C HIS A 477 1.15 30.72 2.63
N PRO A 478 0.55 31.75 2.03
CA PRO A 478 -0.29 31.58 0.83
C PRO A 478 0.49 31.15 -0.42
N ASP A 479 1.79 31.30 -0.41
CA ASP A 479 2.74 30.90 -1.45
C ASP A 479 3.16 29.43 -1.37
N LYS A 480 2.83 28.73 -0.25
CA LYS A 480 3.19 27.32 -0.08
C LYS A 480 2.14 26.39 -0.69
N PRO A 481 2.57 25.41 -1.50
CA PRO A 481 1.67 24.35 -1.97
C PRO A 481 1.26 23.44 -0.83
N LEU A 482 0.04 22.94 -0.94
CA LEU A 482 -0.65 22.20 0.11
C LEU A 482 -1.26 20.91 -0.41
N ILE A 483 -1.31 19.90 0.45
CA ILE A 483 -1.99 18.65 0.17
C ILE A 483 -2.68 18.13 1.44
N TYR A 484 -3.82 17.49 1.29
CA TYR A 484 -4.60 16.92 2.37
C TYR A 484 -4.18 15.45 2.56
N SER A 485 -3.21 15.21 3.46
CA SER A 485 -2.52 13.93 3.61
C SER A 485 -3.33 12.85 4.31
N GLU A 486 -4.32 13.22 5.14
CA GLU A 486 -5.34 12.33 5.67
C GLU A 486 -6.66 13.07 5.76
N SER A 487 -7.67 12.64 4.97
CA SER A 487 -8.97 13.29 4.94
C SER A 487 -10.00 12.55 5.82
N ALA A 488 -10.87 11.76 5.24
CA ALA A 488 -11.96 11.11 5.95
C ALA A 488 -11.49 9.86 6.72
N SER A 489 -11.32 9.95 8.05
CA SER A 489 -11.35 8.76 8.92
C SER A 489 -12.79 8.37 9.23
N ALA A 490 -13.58 8.14 8.17
CA ALA A 490 -14.93 7.65 8.30
C ALA A 490 -14.91 6.15 8.65
N LEU A 491 -15.88 5.71 9.43
CA LEU A 491 -15.94 4.37 9.98
C LEU A 491 -17.15 3.64 9.42
N SER A 492 -16.97 2.43 8.94
CA SER A 492 -18.07 1.56 8.55
C SER A 492 -17.68 0.09 8.59
N GLU A 493 -18.69 -0.76 8.69
CA GLU A 493 -18.62 -2.20 8.58
C GLU A 493 -19.31 -2.67 7.30
N TYR A 494 -19.24 -3.95 6.96
CA TYR A 494 -20.00 -4.52 5.88
C TYR A 494 -21.26 -5.18 6.43
N GLY A 495 -22.45 -4.73 6.01
CA GLY A 495 -23.72 -5.43 6.22
C GLY A 495 -24.46 -5.14 7.52
N PHE A 496 -23.95 -4.25 8.38
CA PHE A 496 -24.66 -3.85 9.59
C PHE A 496 -25.43 -2.54 9.38
N TYR A 497 -26.76 -2.56 9.53
CA TYR A 497 -27.63 -1.39 9.33
C TYR A 497 -28.57 -1.17 10.49
N GLN A 498 -28.55 0.02 11.06
CA GLN A 498 -29.49 0.45 12.09
C GLN A 498 -30.78 1.00 11.44
N ALA A 499 -31.91 0.91 12.15
CA ALA A 499 -33.17 1.44 11.64
C ALA A 499 -33.25 2.97 11.70
N ALA A 500 -32.44 3.61 12.55
CA ALA A 500 -32.37 5.05 12.68
C ALA A 500 -30.99 5.55 12.24
N THR A 501 -30.97 6.60 11.44
CA THR A 501 -29.73 7.29 11.14
C THR A 501 -29.10 7.86 12.39
N PRO A 502 -27.76 7.78 12.57
CA PRO A 502 -27.10 8.42 13.69
C PRO A 502 -27.32 9.94 13.62
N THR A 503 -27.59 10.54 14.77
CA THR A 503 -27.71 12.00 14.93
C THR A 503 -26.34 12.64 15.12
N ASN A 504 -25.35 11.84 15.48
CA ASN A 504 -23.95 12.24 15.67
C ASN A 504 -23.02 11.23 14.98
N LYS A 505 -21.98 11.73 14.35
CA LYS A 505 -20.95 10.89 13.69
C LYS A 505 -20.29 9.86 14.62
N THR A 506 -20.37 10.03 15.93
CA THR A 506 -19.80 9.12 16.95
C THR A 506 -20.84 8.24 17.64
N ASP A 507 -22.06 8.17 17.10
CA ASP A 507 -23.11 7.27 17.59
C ASP A 507 -22.82 5.84 17.13
N PHE A 508 -21.90 5.17 17.82
CA PHE A 508 -21.50 3.80 17.53
C PHE A 508 -22.31 2.78 18.30
N ALA A 509 -22.47 1.59 17.75
CA ALA A 509 -23.15 0.49 18.42
C ALA A 509 -22.23 -0.18 19.49
N TRP A 510 -21.90 0.54 20.54
CA TRP A 510 -20.95 0.13 21.60
C TRP A 510 -21.26 -1.25 22.21
N ARG A 511 -22.52 -1.63 22.26
CA ARG A 511 -22.94 -2.88 22.89
C ARG A 511 -22.56 -4.12 22.08
N THR A 512 -22.60 -4.02 20.75
CA THR A 512 -22.31 -5.09 19.80
C THR A 512 -20.97 -4.91 19.09
N GLU A 513 -20.29 -3.79 19.34
CA GLU A 513 -19.05 -3.39 18.65
C GLU A 513 -19.21 -3.37 17.11
N ASN A 514 -20.37 -2.89 16.64
CA ASN A 514 -20.65 -2.69 15.23
C ASN A 514 -20.61 -1.21 14.87
N VAL A 515 -20.22 -0.94 13.62
CA VAL A 515 -20.30 0.39 13.01
C VAL A 515 -21.26 0.31 11.82
N ASP A 516 -22.17 1.29 11.75
CA ASP A 516 -23.22 1.31 10.75
C ASP A 516 -22.66 1.40 9.32
N SER A 517 -23.25 0.63 8.40
CA SER A 517 -22.85 0.58 6.99
C SER A 517 -23.44 1.71 6.14
N TYR A 518 -24.25 2.60 6.71
CA TYR A 518 -24.75 3.79 6.00
C TYR A 518 -23.69 4.88 5.76
N ASP A 519 -22.45 4.70 6.22
CA ASP A 519 -21.34 5.65 6.10
C ASP A 519 -21.63 7.04 6.68
N LEU A 520 -22.25 7.05 7.84
CA LEU A 520 -22.60 8.25 8.59
C LEU A 520 -21.73 8.44 9.84
N ASN A 521 -20.91 7.47 10.16
CA ASN A 521 -20.00 7.50 11.29
C ASN A 521 -18.59 7.93 10.87
N ALA A 522 -17.93 8.66 11.74
CA ALA A 522 -16.52 9.05 11.59
C ALA A 522 -15.83 9.13 12.94
N ALA A 523 -14.51 9.03 12.94
CA ALA A 523 -13.71 9.28 14.12
C ALA A 523 -13.90 10.71 14.64
N LEU A 524 -13.68 10.92 15.94
CA LEU A 524 -13.87 12.22 16.58
C LEU A 524 -13.09 13.34 15.88
N TRP A 525 -11.89 13.03 15.40
CA TRP A 525 -10.97 13.96 14.74
C TRP A 525 -11.17 14.13 13.23
N SER A 526 -12.19 13.52 12.64
CA SER A 526 -12.38 13.51 11.18
C SER A 526 -13.84 13.64 10.77
N ASP A 527 -14.16 13.49 9.50
CA ASP A 527 -15.48 13.69 8.92
C ASP A 527 -15.92 12.54 8.00
N ILE A 528 -17.21 12.54 7.59
CA ILE A 528 -17.75 11.66 6.57
C ILE A 528 -17.29 12.10 5.17
N PRO A 529 -17.28 11.18 4.18
CA PRO A 529 -16.77 11.47 2.83
C PRO A 529 -17.44 12.69 2.16
N ASP A 530 -18.73 12.87 2.34
CA ASP A 530 -19.48 13.96 1.72
C ASP A 530 -18.96 15.34 2.09
N ARG A 531 -18.49 15.51 3.31
CA ARG A 531 -17.89 16.77 3.78
C ARG A 531 -16.52 17.00 3.15
N GLU A 532 -15.74 15.92 2.96
CA GLU A 532 -14.42 16.01 2.32
C GLU A 532 -14.54 16.27 0.81
N PHE A 533 -15.49 15.65 0.13
CA PHE A 533 -15.80 16.00 -1.27
C PHE A 533 -16.11 17.48 -1.44
N PHE A 534 -16.96 18.03 -0.55
CA PHE A 534 -17.28 19.45 -0.56
C PHE A 534 -16.02 20.32 -0.38
N ARG A 535 -15.12 19.95 0.54
CA ARG A 535 -13.87 20.68 0.75
C ARG A 535 -12.98 20.67 -0.47
N MET A 536 -12.78 19.52 -1.08
CA MET A 536 -11.94 19.37 -2.27
C MET A 536 -12.51 20.07 -3.52
N GLU A 537 -13.83 20.17 -3.63
CA GLU A 537 -14.48 20.96 -4.67
C GLU A 537 -14.31 22.47 -4.44
N ARG A 538 -14.38 22.93 -3.20
CA ARG A 538 -14.21 24.33 -2.80
C ARG A 538 -12.74 24.78 -2.87
N ASP A 539 -11.82 23.96 -2.36
CA ASP A 539 -10.42 24.32 -2.08
C ASP A 539 -9.48 23.82 -3.19
N ARG A 540 -9.71 24.26 -4.42
CA ARG A 540 -8.97 23.80 -5.60
C ARG A 540 -7.47 24.12 -5.59
N PHE A 541 -7.01 24.97 -4.69
CA PHE A 541 -5.59 25.21 -4.42
C PHE A 541 -4.93 24.02 -3.70
N CYS A 542 -5.68 23.20 -2.99
CA CYS A 542 -5.18 21.94 -2.43
C CYS A 542 -4.94 20.93 -3.57
N ALA A 543 -3.78 20.31 -3.58
CA ALA A 543 -3.38 19.38 -4.63
C ALA A 543 -4.30 18.16 -4.74
N GLY A 544 -4.88 17.76 -3.62
CA GLY A 544 -5.82 16.65 -3.50
C GLY A 544 -5.93 16.16 -2.08
N GLU A 545 -6.64 15.05 -1.92
CA GLU A 545 -6.85 14.39 -0.63
C GLU A 545 -6.33 12.94 -0.65
N PHE A 546 -5.99 12.44 0.54
CA PHE A 546 -5.70 11.03 0.77
C PHE A 546 -6.62 10.53 1.87
N VAL A 547 -7.44 9.53 1.55
CA VAL A 547 -8.47 9.02 2.48
C VAL A 547 -7.85 8.05 3.47
N TRP A 548 -8.12 8.23 4.74
CA TRP A 548 -7.78 7.30 5.80
C TRP A 548 -8.92 6.31 6.02
N THR A 549 -8.89 5.05 5.47
CA THR A 549 -7.93 4.42 4.57
C THR A 549 -8.63 3.77 3.37
N GLY A 550 -7.86 3.36 2.36
CA GLY A 550 -8.42 2.63 1.22
C GLY A 550 -8.93 1.24 1.60
N ILE A 551 -8.20 0.53 2.45
CA ILE A 551 -8.50 -0.85 2.87
C ILE A 551 -8.36 -0.92 4.39
N ASP A 552 -9.22 -1.70 5.06
CA ASP A 552 -9.00 -2.03 6.47
C ASP A 552 -7.68 -2.76 6.65
N TYR A 553 -7.02 -2.54 7.77
CA TYR A 553 -5.74 -3.12 8.11
C TYR A 553 -5.75 -3.74 9.51
N LEU A 554 -4.82 -4.63 9.77
CA LEU A 554 -4.66 -5.23 11.08
C LEU A 554 -4.10 -4.19 12.07
N GLY A 555 -4.77 -4.03 13.20
CA GLY A 555 -4.46 -3.02 14.22
C GLY A 555 -5.38 -1.82 14.20
N GLU A 556 -5.08 -0.84 15.03
CA GLU A 556 -5.88 0.39 15.25
C GLU A 556 -7.41 0.18 15.21
N PRO A 557 -7.97 -0.65 16.05
CA PRO A 557 -9.38 -1.05 15.98
C PRO A 557 -10.32 0.06 16.48
N THR A 558 -10.17 1.27 15.97
CA THR A 558 -11.05 2.41 16.26
C THR A 558 -12.45 2.16 15.66
N PRO A 559 -13.55 2.37 16.42
CA PRO A 559 -13.61 3.02 17.74
C PRO A 559 -13.45 2.07 18.94
N TYR A 560 -13.32 0.77 18.74
CA TYR A 560 -13.46 -0.28 19.77
C TYR A 560 -12.12 -0.78 20.34
N GLY A 561 -11.04 -0.03 20.18
CA GLY A 561 -9.72 -0.39 20.67
C GLY A 561 -9.15 0.54 21.73
N GLY A 562 -8.13 0.05 22.44
CA GLY A 562 -7.30 0.83 23.33
C GLY A 562 -7.99 1.42 24.55
N SER A 563 -7.47 2.56 25.03
CA SER A 563 -7.96 3.24 26.23
C SER A 563 -9.34 3.89 26.06
N ALA A 564 -9.74 4.21 24.84
CA ALA A 564 -11.07 4.78 24.56
C ALA A 564 -12.17 3.78 24.86
N HIS A 565 -12.00 2.53 24.43
CA HIS A 565 -12.95 1.46 24.70
C HIS A 565 -13.16 1.24 26.20
N ARG A 566 -12.07 1.20 27.01
CA ARG A 566 -12.15 1.01 28.47
C ARG A 566 -12.92 2.12 29.20
N ARG A 567 -12.98 3.34 28.64
CA ARG A 567 -13.69 4.46 29.24
C ARG A 567 -15.16 4.51 28.88
N LEU A 568 -15.53 3.96 27.74
CA LEU A 568 -16.84 4.15 27.12
C LEU A 568 -17.75 2.91 27.19
N THR A 569 -17.18 1.72 27.44
CA THR A 569 -17.96 0.50 27.59
C THR A 569 -18.10 0.07 29.05
N PRO A 570 -19.31 -0.28 29.49
CA PRO A 570 -19.51 -0.85 30.84
C PRO A 570 -19.01 -2.32 30.94
N ARG A 571 -18.58 -2.93 29.84
CA ARG A 571 -18.06 -4.29 29.81
C ARG A 571 -16.57 -4.31 30.15
N LYS A 572 -16.25 -5.01 31.23
CA LYS A 572 -14.87 -5.35 31.61
C LYS A 572 -14.31 -6.56 30.83
N ASP A 573 -15.13 -7.20 29.99
CA ASP A 573 -14.84 -8.45 29.31
C ASP A 573 -14.46 -8.14 27.86
N GLU A 574 -13.31 -7.94 27.61
CA GLU A 574 -12.22 -8.35 26.71
C GLU A 574 -12.54 -8.69 25.24
N HIS A 575 -13.53 -8.11 24.59
CA HIS A 575 -13.71 -8.27 23.14
C HIS A 575 -13.32 -6.98 22.40
N TYR A 576 -12.03 -6.80 22.16
CA TYR A 576 -11.54 -5.72 21.31
C TYR A 576 -11.42 -6.24 19.87
N SER A 577 -11.83 -5.39 18.92
CA SER A 577 -11.56 -5.62 17.51
C SER A 577 -10.05 -5.68 17.26
N ARG A 578 -9.63 -6.42 16.26
CA ARG A 578 -8.23 -6.64 15.88
C ARG A 578 -7.80 -5.88 14.61
N SER A 579 -8.75 -5.33 13.88
CA SER A 579 -8.50 -4.57 12.65
C SER A 579 -9.28 -3.26 12.68
N SER A 580 -8.87 -2.34 11.83
CA SER A 580 -9.51 -1.05 11.65
C SER A 580 -10.92 -1.18 11.06
N TYR A 581 -11.69 -0.08 11.14
CA TYR A 581 -12.97 0.12 10.47
C TYR A 581 -12.92 1.26 9.46
N PHE A 582 -11.73 1.81 9.23
CA PHE A 582 -11.53 2.99 8.39
C PHE A 582 -11.63 2.69 6.90
N GLY A 583 -11.31 1.46 6.49
CA GLY A 583 -11.19 1.07 5.09
C GLY A 583 -12.46 1.36 4.27
N ILE A 584 -12.27 1.88 3.06
CA ILE A 584 -13.30 1.93 2.02
C ILE A 584 -13.66 0.51 1.57
N CYS A 585 -12.66 -0.36 1.55
CA CYS A 585 -12.81 -1.82 1.45
C CYS A 585 -12.53 -2.49 2.79
N ASP A 586 -13.03 -3.69 2.97
CA ASP A 586 -12.74 -4.51 4.15
C ASP A 586 -11.31 -5.08 4.14
N LEU A 587 -10.94 -5.82 5.19
CA LEU A 587 -9.60 -6.42 5.35
C LEU A 587 -9.21 -7.38 4.20
N CYS A 588 -10.19 -7.95 3.51
CA CYS A 588 -9.97 -8.78 2.31
C CYS A 588 -9.90 -7.97 1.02
N ALA A 589 -9.88 -6.64 1.11
CA ALA A 589 -9.97 -5.71 -0.01
C ALA A 589 -11.25 -5.94 -0.85
N LEU A 590 -12.35 -6.35 -0.21
CA LEU A 590 -13.66 -6.40 -0.82
C LEU A 590 -14.43 -5.10 -0.54
N PRO A 591 -15.16 -4.53 -1.51
CA PRO A 591 -15.91 -3.30 -1.35
C PRO A 591 -16.87 -3.32 -0.16
N LYS A 592 -16.85 -2.25 0.65
CA LYS A 592 -17.97 -1.84 1.52
C LYS A 592 -18.89 -0.91 0.73
N ASP A 593 -20.04 -0.51 1.29
CA ASP A 593 -20.97 0.39 0.57
C ASP A 593 -20.29 1.71 0.20
N ARG A 594 -19.44 2.24 1.07
CA ARG A 594 -18.68 3.46 0.86
C ARG A 594 -17.80 3.45 -0.40
N PHE A 595 -17.34 2.30 -0.84
CA PHE A 595 -16.60 2.16 -2.10
C PHE A 595 -17.40 2.73 -3.27
N TYR A 596 -18.70 2.46 -3.32
CA TYR A 596 -19.56 2.92 -4.41
C TYR A 596 -19.88 4.41 -4.32
N LEU A 597 -19.86 4.99 -3.11
CA LEU A 597 -19.95 6.44 -2.93
C LEU A 597 -18.74 7.15 -3.54
N TYR A 598 -17.53 6.70 -3.19
CA TYR A 598 -16.29 7.21 -3.78
C TYR A 598 -16.25 6.97 -5.29
N ARG A 599 -16.61 5.76 -5.74
CA ARG A 599 -16.62 5.43 -7.16
C ARG A 599 -17.56 6.30 -7.97
N ALA A 600 -18.75 6.60 -7.44
CA ALA A 600 -19.70 7.49 -8.08
C ALA A 600 -19.21 8.93 -8.19
N HIS A 601 -18.31 9.37 -7.28
CA HIS A 601 -17.77 10.73 -7.25
C HIS A 601 -16.43 10.84 -8.00
N TRP A 602 -15.52 9.89 -7.82
CA TRP A 602 -14.15 9.95 -8.34
C TRP A 602 -14.02 9.34 -9.73
N ASN A 603 -14.66 8.18 -9.99
CA ASN A 603 -14.56 7.50 -11.27
C ASN A 603 -15.64 8.01 -12.24
N ARG A 604 -15.25 8.93 -13.13
CA ARG A 604 -16.15 9.52 -14.12
C ARG A 604 -16.28 8.70 -15.39
N GLU A 605 -15.45 7.68 -15.58
CA GLU A 605 -15.44 6.82 -16.77
C GLU A 605 -16.42 5.65 -16.63
N ALA A 606 -16.68 5.19 -15.40
CA ALA A 606 -17.53 4.07 -15.11
C ALA A 606 -18.86 4.51 -14.48
N PHE A 607 -19.97 4.00 -15.01
CA PHE A 607 -21.27 4.18 -14.40
C PHE A 607 -21.37 3.41 -13.08
N THR A 608 -21.84 4.08 -12.04
CA THR A 608 -22.09 3.52 -10.71
C THR A 608 -23.55 3.65 -10.34
N LEU A 609 -24.13 2.55 -9.84
CA LEU A 609 -25.46 2.51 -9.24
C LEU A 609 -25.43 1.49 -8.12
N HIS A 610 -25.67 1.92 -6.88
CA HIS A 610 -25.60 1.06 -5.71
C HIS A 610 -26.63 1.45 -4.66
N LEU A 611 -27.43 0.46 -4.27
CA LEU A 611 -28.42 0.55 -3.20
C LEU A 611 -27.76 0.34 -1.83
N VAL A 612 -28.14 1.18 -0.89
CA VAL A 612 -27.77 1.06 0.53
C VAL A 612 -29.06 1.14 1.35
N PRO A 613 -29.37 0.10 2.12
CA PRO A 613 -28.63 -1.16 2.38
C PRO A 613 -28.42 -2.01 1.11
N HIS A 614 -27.27 -2.74 1.06
CA HIS A 614 -26.99 -3.65 -0.05
C HIS A 614 -27.70 -5.03 0.08
N HIS A 615 -28.49 -5.21 1.12
CA HIS A 615 -29.42 -6.32 1.31
C HIS A 615 -30.74 -5.82 1.90
N TRP A 616 -31.81 -6.62 1.78
CA TRP A 616 -33.12 -6.24 2.28
C TRP A 616 -33.73 -7.36 3.17
N ASN A 617 -32.91 -7.81 4.17
CA ASN A 617 -33.24 -8.81 5.15
C ASN A 617 -33.18 -8.20 6.56
N PHE A 618 -34.37 -7.72 7.06
CA PHE A 618 -34.44 -7.08 8.38
C PHE A 618 -35.71 -7.54 9.12
N PRO A 619 -35.84 -8.82 9.48
CA PRO A 619 -37.07 -9.35 10.09
C PRO A 619 -37.43 -8.64 11.40
N ASP A 620 -36.45 -8.17 12.15
CA ASP A 620 -36.59 -7.40 13.40
C ASP A 620 -37.12 -5.96 13.19
N LYS A 621 -37.19 -5.51 11.94
CA LYS A 621 -37.58 -4.15 11.54
C LYS A 621 -38.93 -4.09 10.84
N ALA A 622 -39.69 -5.20 10.86
CA ALA A 622 -41.01 -5.23 10.27
C ALA A 622 -41.90 -4.09 10.82
N GLY A 623 -42.50 -3.33 9.93
CA GLY A 623 -43.33 -2.16 10.25
C GLY A 623 -42.56 -0.90 10.70
N LYS A 624 -41.22 -0.92 10.75
CA LYS A 624 -40.40 0.28 11.00
C LYS A 624 -40.01 0.95 9.69
N LYS A 625 -39.68 2.21 9.75
CA LYS A 625 -39.08 2.96 8.66
C LYS A 625 -37.59 2.80 8.67
N MET A 626 -36.99 2.70 7.49
CA MET A 626 -35.52 2.63 7.30
C MET A 626 -35.10 3.63 6.23
N PRO A 627 -33.94 4.25 6.36
CA PRO A 627 -33.38 5.03 5.27
C PRO A 627 -32.90 4.12 4.14
N VAL A 628 -33.09 4.57 2.93
CA VAL A 628 -32.51 3.95 1.71
C VAL A 628 -31.72 5.03 0.97
N TYR A 629 -30.47 4.76 0.68
CA TYR A 629 -29.63 5.63 -0.11
C TYR A 629 -29.30 4.97 -1.45
N VAL A 630 -29.10 5.79 -2.46
CA VAL A 630 -28.56 5.34 -3.74
C VAL A 630 -27.30 6.13 -4.04
N TYR A 631 -26.19 5.41 -4.14
CA TYR A 631 -24.91 5.95 -4.57
C TYR A 631 -24.77 5.75 -6.08
N THR A 632 -24.76 6.82 -6.82
CA THR A 632 -24.77 6.76 -8.28
C THR A 632 -24.05 7.94 -8.92
N SER A 633 -23.44 7.69 -10.08
CA SER A 633 -22.94 8.75 -10.96
C SER A 633 -24.04 9.49 -11.74
N ALA A 634 -25.27 8.94 -11.77
CA ALA A 634 -26.43 9.65 -12.31
C ALA A 634 -26.89 10.82 -11.39
N ASP A 635 -27.55 11.81 -11.97
CA ASP A 635 -28.13 12.93 -11.24
C ASP A 635 -29.47 12.55 -10.57
N GLU A 636 -30.17 11.55 -11.07
CA GLU A 636 -31.54 11.20 -10.66
C GLU A 636 -31.76 9.69 -10.64
N ALA A 637 -32.52 9.20 -9.65
CA ALA A 637 -33.04 7.85 -9.65
C ALA A 637 -34.44 7.77 -9.01
N GLU A 638 -35.13 6.69 -9.28
CA GLU A 638 -36.44 6.33 -8.71
C GLU A 638 -36.31 5.06 -7.90
N LEU A 639 -36.91 5.03 -6.72
CA LEU A 639 -36.93 3.88 -5.83
C LEU A 639 -38.29 3.20 -5.87
N PHE A 640 -38.28 1.87 -5.85
CA PHE A 640 -39.48 1.04 -5.82
C PHE A 640 -39.38 0.00 -4.69
N LEU A 641 -40.50 -0.21 -3.99
CA LEU A 641 -40.66 -1.30 -3.03
C LEU A 641 -41.83 -2.17 -3.47
N ASN A 642 -41.58 -3.45 -3.75
CA ASN A 642 -42.58 -4.40 -4.23
C ASN A 642 -43.38 -3.88 -5.46
N GLY A 643 -42.67 -3.23 -6.39
CA GLY A 643 -43.24 -2.65 -7.60
C GLY A 643 -43.93 -1.28 -7.43
N VAL A 644 -44.11 -0.81 -6.19
CA VAL A 644 -44.70 0.51 -5.92
C VAL A 644 -43.62 1.57 -5.89
N SER A 645 -43.74 2.62 -6.70
CA SER A 645 -42.82 3.76 -6.72
C SER A 645 -42.88 4.53 -5.40
N LEU A 646 -41.69 4.79 -4.83
CA LEU A 646 -41.49 5.67 -3.69
C LEU A 646 -41.02 7.07 -4.14
N GLY A 647 -41.19 7.34 -5.45
CA GLY A 647 -40.84 8.60 -6.08
C GLY A 647 -39.39 8.75 -6.50
N ARG A 648 -39.18 9.75 -7.32
CA ARG A 648 -37.86 10.14 -7.83
C ARG A 648 -37.17 11.08 -6.89
N ARG A 649 -35.83 10.94 -6.84
CA ARG A 649 -34.95 11.89 -6.14
C ARG A 649 -33.87 12.34 -7.12
N ARG A 650 -33.45 13.61 -6.94
CA ARG A 650 -32.35 14.23 -7.70
C ARG A 650 -31.31 14.76 -6.74
N LYS A 651 -30.03 14.63 -7.12
CA LYS A 651 -28.93 15.27 -6.40
C LYS A 651 -29.14 16.78 -6.31
N GLN A 652 -28.76 17.36 -5.19
CA GLN A 652 -28.95 18.79 -4.90
C GLN A 652 -27.58 19.50 -4.80
N PRO A 653 -26.99 19.96 -5.90
CA PRO A 653 -25.63 20.52 -5.92
C PRO A 653 -25.40 21.70 -4.96
N ASN A 654 -26.49 22.38 -4.56
CA ASN A 654 -26.45 23.53 -3.65
C ASN A 654 -26.88 23.20 -2.22
N ALA A 655 -27.10 21.92 -1.88
CA ALA A 655 -27.50 21.54 -0.52
C ALA A 655 -26.37 21.77 0.47
N GLY A 656 -26.71 22.30 1.64
CA GLY A 656 -25.84 22.45 2.79
C GLY A 656 -24.54 23.23 2.56
N THR A 657 -23.81 23.39 3.65
CA THR A 657 -22.46 23.98 3.68
C THR A 657 -21.62 23.23 4.70
N VAL A 658 -20.30 23.24 4.54
CA VAL A 658 -19.36 22.73 5.54
C VAL A 658 -18.71 23.92 6.24
N THR A 659 -19.05 24.10 7.53
CA THR A 659 -18.35 25.04 8.39
C THR A 659 -17.06 24.44 8.92
N ALA A 660 -16.07 25.28 9.26
CA ALA A 660 -14.82 24.84 9.83
C ALA A 660 -15.05 24.05 11.14
N GLY A 661 -14.31 22.97 11.32
CA GLY A 661 -14.40 22.09 12.48
C GLY A 661 -15.31 20.89 12.26
N THR A 662 -15.15 19.90 13.13
CA THR A 662 -15.83 18.58 13.05
C THR A 662 -16.91 18.40 14.11
N LYS A 663 -17.32 19.47 14.78
CA LYS A 663 -18.37 19.35 15.81
C LYS A 663 -19.71 18.97 15.20
N PRO A 664 -20.32 17.89 15.66
CA PRO A 664 -21.66 17.52 15.24
C PRO A 664 -22.65 18.64 15.58
N GLY A 665 -23.52 18.94 14.64
CA GLY A 665 -24.62 19.89 14.78
C GLY A 665 -25.74 19.54 13.82
N ALA A 666 -26.85 20.24 13.88
CA ALA A 666 -28.02 19.99 13.02
C ALA A 666 -27.67 19.99 11.52
N ASP A 667 -26.61 20.71 11.13
CA ASP A 667 -26.18 20.84 9.73
C ASP A 667 -25.06 19.89 9.30
N TYR A 668 -24.64 18.98 10.19
CA TYR A 668 -23.48 18.11 9.91
C TYR A 668 -23.68 17.29 8.63
N TYR A 669 -24.86 16.74 8.44
CA TYR A 669 -25.24 15.90 7.29
C TYR A 669 -25.87 16.68 6.14
N SER A 670 -26.01 18.00 6.24
CA SER A 670 -26.73 18.84 5.26
C SER A 670 -26.16 18.79 3.84
N VAL A 671 -24.88 18.40 3.67
CA VAL A 671 -24.21 18.30 2.36
C VAL A 671 -24.47 16.96 1.64
N MET A 672 -24.98 15.95 2.34
CA MET A 672 -25.20 14.62 1.77
C MET A 672 -26.05 14.61 0.47
N PRO A 673 -27.13 15.40 0.35
CA PRO A 673 -27.95 15.40 -0.87
C PRO A 673 -27.19 15.88 -2.13
N ARG A 674 -25.97 16.41 -2.02
CA ARG A 674 -25.10 16.70 -3.18
C ARG A 674 -24.58 15.43 -3.84
N TYR A 675 -24.32 14.39 -3.04
CA TYR A 675 -23.58 13.20 -3.46
C TYR A 675 -24.41 11.94 -3.42
N ARG A 676 -25.49 11.90 -2.60
CA ARG A 676 -26.38 10.77 -2.38
C ARG A 676 -27.80 11.09 -2.76
N LEU A 677 -28.54 10.10 -3.25
CA LEU A 677 -30.00 10.16 -3.37
C LEU A 677 -30.60 9.49 -2.14
N ILE A 678 -31.53 10.17 -1.45
CA ILE A 678 -31.92 9.82 -0.09
C ILE A 678 -33.43 9.65 0.00
N TRP A 679 -33.87 8.51 0.54
CA TRP A 679 -35.25 8.20 0.98
C TRP A 679 -35.20 7.85 2.46
N GLU A 680 -35.57 8.76 3.34
CA GLU A 680 -35.37 8.60 4.79
C GLU A 680 -36.39 7.67 5.45
N ASP A 681 -37.59 7.61 4.93
CA ASP A 681 -38.76 7.00 5.57
C ASP A 681 -39.33 5.82 4.78
N VAL A 682 -38.51 4.91 4.30
CA VAL A 682 -38.94 3.73 3.55
C VAL A 682 -39.52 2.69 4.52
N PRO A 683 -40.83 2.36 4.44
CA PRO A 683 -41.40 1.33 5.32
C PRO A 683 -40.79 -0.02 4.98
N TYR A 684 -40.19 -0.68 5.96
CA TYR A 684 -39.66 -2.02 5.71
C TYR A 684 -40.79 -3.02 5.51
N ALA A 685 -40.82 -3.63 4.35
CA ALA A 685 -41.63 -4.80 4.00
C ALA A 685 -40.73 -5.79 3.25
N PRO A 686 -40.78 -7.10 3.58
CA PRO A 686 -40.09 -8.12 2.80
C PRO A 686 -40.52 -8.09 1.31
N GLY A 687 -39.56 -8.43 0.44
CA GLY A 687 -39.83 -8.48 -1.00
C GLY A 687 -38.72 -7.89 -1.83
N GLU A 688 -39.06 -7.06 -2.81
CA GLU A 688 -38.13 -6.49 -3.77
C GLU A 688 -37.92 -4.98 -3.52
N LEU A 689 -36.66 -4.58 -3.29
CA LEU A 689 -36.24 -3.20 -3.34
C LEU A 689 -35.50 -2.97 -4.65
N LYS A 690 -35.96 -2.01 -5.45
CA LYS A 690 -35.39 -1.73 -6.78
C LYS A 690 -35.11 -0.24 -6.93
N THR A 691 -34.02 0.11 -7.58
CA THR A 691 -33.76 1.46 -8.04
C THR A 691 -33.51 1.49 -9.54
N VAL A 692 -33.95 2.58 -10.18
CA VAL A 692 -33.73 2.85 -11.61
C VAL A 692 -33.12 4.24 -11.72
N ALA A 693 -31.90 4.33 -12.32
CA ALA A 693 -31.21 5.58 -12.57
C ALA A 693 -31.52 6.13 -13.96
N TYR A 694 -31.62 7.45 -14.06
CA TYR A 694 -31.99 8.12 -15.29
C TYR A 694 -30.97 9.16 -15.72
N GLY A 695 -30.78 9.26 -17.04
CA GLY A 695 -30.02 10.35 -17.67
C GLY A 695 -30.81 11.65 -17.70
N LYS A 696 -30.16 12.74 -18.04
CA LYS A 696 -30.78 14.08 -18.20
C LYS A 696 -31.87 14.11 -19.27
N ASP A 697 -31.80 13.21 -20.22
CA ASP A 697 -32.78 12.98 -21.29
C ASP A 697 -33.96 12.08 -20.88
N GLY A 698 -33.99 11.65 -19.61
CA GLY A 698 -35.02 10.76 -19.07
C GLY A 698 -34.82 9.27 -19.42
N ARG A 699 -33.80 8.91 -20.20
CA ARG A 699 -33.44 7.53 -20.53
C ARG A 699 -32.92 6.79 -19.32
N THR A 700 -33.32 5.51 -19.16
CA THR A 700 -32.78 4.61 -18.16
C THR A 700 -31.31 4.35 -18.43
N LEU A 701 -30.45 4.62 -17.43
CA LEU A 701 -29.03 4.33 -17.44
C LEU A 701 -28.69 2.96 -16.86
N GLY A 702 -29.51 2.49 -15.92
CA GLY A 702 -29.35 1.20 -15.28
C GLY A 702 -30.36 0.98 -14.17
N GLU A 703 -30.45 -0.25 -13.72
CA GLU A 703 -31.27 -0.65 -12.56
C GLU A 703 -30.50 -1.59 -11.64
N GLN A 704 -30.84 -1.57 -10.37
CA GLN A 704 -30.39 -2.53 -9.37
C GLN A 704 -31.59 -3.06 -8.58
N VAL A 705 -31.56 -4.36 -8.32
CA VAL A 705 -32.62 -5.05 -7.60
C VAL A 705 -32.03 -5.86 -6.47
N ILE A 706 -32.59 -5.70 -5.27
CA ILE A 706 -32.26 -6.48 -4.07
C ILE A 706 -33.53 -7.19 -3.62
N ARG A 707 -33.41 -8.44 -3.22
CA ARG A 707 -34.56 -9.22 -2.75
C ARG A 707 -34.32 -9.74 -1.35
N THR A 708 -35.37 -9.72 -0.54
CA THR A 708 -35.39 -10.42 0.74
C THR A 708 -35.17 -11.91 0.50
N ALA A 709 -34.11 -12.46 1.09
CA ALA A 709 -33.80 -13.88 0.96
C ALA A 709 -34.65 -14.74 1.92
N GLY A 710 -34.93 -15.97 1.49
CA GLY A 710 -35.40 -17.03 2.34
C GLY A 710 -34.26 -17.72 3.12
N ALA A 711 -34.53 -18.95 3.58
CA ALA A 711 -33.52 -19.78 4.21
C ALA A 711 -32.35 -20.08 3.24
N PRO A 712 -31.10 -20.16 3.72
CA PRO A 712 -29.96 -20.51 2.86
C PRO A 712 -30.12 -21.93 2.29
N ALA A 713 -29.92 -22.06 0.98
CA ALA A 713 -30.10 -23.32 0.24
C ALA A 713 -28.79 -23.82 -0.40
N ARG A 714 -27.89 -22.94 -0.77
CA ARG A 714 -26.61 -23.32 -1.42
C ARG A 714 -25.48 -22.34 -1.16
N VAL A 715 -24.25 -22.86 -1.24
CA VAL A 715 -23.02 -22.07 -1.33
C VAL A 715 -22.89 -21.47 -2.74
N VAL A 716 -22.39 -20.26 -2.84
CA VAL A 716 -22.06 -19.57 -4.10
C VAL A 716 -20.59 -19.18 -4.07
N LEU A 717 -19.87 -19.57 -5.11
CA LEU A 717 -18.46 -19.22 -5.33
C LEU A 717 -18.36 -18.27 -6.53
N THR A 718 -17.90 -17.05 -6.29
CA THR A 718 -17.74 -16.04 -7.33
C THR A 718 -16.25 -15.68 -7.45
N PRO A 719 -15.53 -16.21 -8.44
CA PRO A 719 -14.14 -15.85 -8.66
C PRO A 719 -14.06 -14.42 -9.20
N GLU A 720 -13.13 -13.65 -8.65
CA GLU A 720 -12.69 -12.39 -9.26
C GLU A 720 -11.81 -12.67 -10.48
N ARG A 721 -11.48 -11.63 -11.24
CA ARG A 721 -10.49 -11.76 -12.30
C ARG A 721 -9.14 -12.14 -11.68
N ARG A 722 -8.37 -12.95 -12.41
CA ARG A 722 -7.04 -13.38 -12.00
C ARG A 722 -6.02 -12.24 -12.11
N TYR A 723 -5.12 -12.14 -11.13
CA TYR A 723 -3.97 -11.26 -11.12
C TYR A 723 -2.69 -12.12 -11.05
N GLY A 724 -1.96 -12.22 -12.15
CA GLY A 724 -0.86 -13.16 -12.23
C GLY A 724 -1.31 -14.59 -11.90
N ARG A 725 -0.81 -15.14 -10.79
CA ARG A 725 -1.21 -16.46 -10.28
C ARG A 725 -2.26 -16.42 -9.17
N LEU A 726 -2.65 -15.24 -8.70
CA LEU A 726 -3.66 -15.09 -7.65
C LEU A 726 -5.06 -14.94 -8.24
N CYS A 727 -6.01 -15.71 -7.69
CA CYS A 727 -7.44 -15.51 -7.83
C CYS A 727 -8.09 -15.44 -6.45
N VAL A 728 -8.86 -14.40 -6.18
CA VAL A 728 -9.69 -14.33 -4.97
C VAL A 728 -11.09 -14.77 -5.33
N VAL A 729 -11.63 -15.72 -4.55
CA VAL A 729 -12.98 -16.24 -4.72
C VAL A 729 -13.84 -15.74 -3.58
N VAL A 730 -14.87 -14.95 -3.91
CA VAL A 730 -15.87 -14.50 -2.93
C VAL A 730 -16.83 -15.64 -2.67
N VAL A 731 -17.07 -15.94 -1.41
CA VAL A 731 -17.96 -17.01 -0.94
C VAL A 731 -19.16 -16.39 -0.28
N THR A 732 -20.34 -16.77 -0.74
CA THR A 732 -21.61 -16.33 -0.15
C THR A 732 -22.60 -17.49 -0.05
N LEU A 733 -23.75 -17.25 0.58
CA LEU A 733 -24.89 -18.16 0.54
C LEU A 733 -26.05 -17.53 -0.22
N ALA A 734 -26.79 -18.35 -0.93
CA ALA A 734 -28.03 -17.96 -1.59
C ALA A 734 -29.20 -18.89 -1.16
N ASP A 735 -30.38 -18.34 -1.16
CA ASP A 735 -31.63 -19.11 -1.00
C ASP A 735 -31.97 -19.91 -2.26
N GLU A 736 -33.09 -20.64 -2.25
CA GLU A 736 -33.60 -21.44 -3.40
C GLU A 736 -33.80 -20.60 -4.66
N LYS A 737 -34.17 -19.31 -4.50
CA LYS A 737 -34.43 -18.37 -5.60
C LYS A 737 -33.20 -17.65 -6.08
N GLY A 738 -32.05 -17.82 -5.42
CA GLY A 738 -30.77 -17.17 -5.74
C GLY A 738 -30.58 -15.82 -5.08
N ALA A 739 -31.41 -15.43 -4.12
CA ALA A 739 -31.19 -14.20 -3.36
C ALA A 739 -30.06 -14.39 -2.34
N PHE A 740 -29.19 -13.38 -2.20
CA PHE A 740 -28.11 -13.36 -1.23
C PHE A 740 -28.64 -13.41 0.21
N VAL A 741 -28.08 -14.29 1.04
CA VAL A 741 -28.45 -14.44 2.44
C VAL A 741 -27.43 -13.71 3.33
N PRO A 742 -27.72 -12.50 3.83
CA PRO A 742 -26.76 -11.65 4.52
C PRO A 742 -26.54 -12.00 5.99
N ASP A 743 -27.56 -12.54 6.69
CA ASP A 743 -27.54 -12.75 8.14
C ASP A 743 -26.89 -14.10 8.52
N GLU A 744 -25.90 -14.54 7.76
CA GLU A 744 -25.32 -15.87 7.90
C GLU A 744 -23.86 -15.79 8.36
N SER A 745 -23.55 -16.46 9.48
CA SER A 745 -22.22 -16.62 10.05
C SER A 745 -21.72 -18.06 10.02
N ARG A 746 -22.41 -18.92 9.30
CA ARG A 746 -22.09 -20.35 9.17
C ARG A 746 -20.66 -20.57 8.72
N ARG A 747 -20.05 -21.63 9.24
CA ARG A 747 -18.71 -22.04 8.83
C ARG A 747 -18.76 -22.80 7.52
N VAL A 748 -17.98 -22.36 6.56
CA VAL A 748 -17.78 -22.99 5.25
C VAL A 748 -16.46 -23.73 5.25
N ARG A 749 -16.47 -24.99 4.74
CA ARG A 749 -15.28 -25.82 4.56
C ARG A 749 -14.80 -25.72 3.11
N PHE A 750 -13.49 -25.76 2.91
CA PHE A 750 -12.87 -25.59 1.61
C PHE A 750 -11.95 -26.77 1.27
N ALA A 751 -11.88 -27.10 -0.01
CA ALA A 751 -10.91 -28.03 -0.58
C ALA A 751 -10.49 -27.52 -1.97
N ALA A 752 -9.21 -27.70 -2.31
CA ALA A 752 -8.65 -27.30 -3.59
C ALA A 752 -7.97 -28.46 -4.29
N GLU A 753 -8.08 -28.54 -5.60
CA GLU A 753 -7.44 -29.51 -6.46
C GLU A 753 -6.77 -28.78 -7.63
N GLY A 754 -5.50 -29.06 -7.94
CA GLY A 754 -4.73 -28.36 -8.97
C GLY A 754 -4.38 -26.89 -8.65
N CYS A 755 -4.75 -26.38 -7.47
CA CYS A 755 -4.42 -25.05 -6.97
C CYS A 755 -4.17 -25.06 -5.47
N GLU A 756 -3.68 -23.97 -4.91
CA GLU A 756 -3.32 -23.85 -3.49
C GLU A 756 -4.15 -22.75 -2.84
N ILE A 757 -4.79 -23.03 -1.69
CA ILE A 757 -5.42 -21.99 -0.88
C ILE A 757 -4.34 -21.36 0.01
N LEU A 758 -4.09 -20.07 -0.18
CA LEU A 758 -3.08 -19.32 0.55
C LEU A 758 -3.58 -18.80 1.90
N ALA A 759 -4.84 -18.38 1.93
CA ALA A 759 -5.51 -17.81 3.08
C ALA A 759 -7.02 -17.78 2.88
N VAL A 760 -7.75 -17.73 3.98
CA VAL A 760 -9.19 -17.43 3.99
C VAL A 760 -9.45 -16.33 4.99
N GLY A 761 -10.32 -15.37 4.64
CA GLY A 761 -10.69 -14.28 5.52
C GLY A 761 -12.11 -13.82 5.30
N ASN A 762 -12.56 -12.93 6.16
CA ASN A 762 -13.85 -12.27 6.06
C ASN A 762 -13.76 -10.82 6.54
N SER A 763 -14.87 -10.08 6.44
CA SER A 763 -14.96 -8.67 6.83
C SER A 763 -15.12 -8.43 8.34
N ASN A 764 -15.01 -9.47 9.19
CA ASN A 764 -15.24 -9.34 10.63
C ASN A 764 -14.02 -8.75 11.36
N PRO A 765 -14.06 -7.50 11.81
CA PRO A 765 -12.94 -6.90 12.55
C PRO A 765 -12.76 -7.50 13.95
N ARG A 766 -13.78 -8.21 14.46
CA ARG A 766 -13.81 -8.88 15.78
C ARG A 766 -13.46 -10.36 15.71
N GLY A 767 -13.31 -10.94 14.50
CA GLY A 767 -13.04 -12.36 14.33
C GLY A 767 -11.63 -12.73 14.76
N PHE A 768 -11.47 -13.89 15.45
CA PHE A 768 -10.18 -14.44 15.89
C PHE A 768 -9.83 -15.75 15.22
N ASP A 769 -10.59 -16.13 14.18
CA ASP A 769 -10.24 -17.27 13.33
C ASP A 769 -8.94 -17.00 12.57
N SER A 770 -8.07 -18.01 12.49
CA SER A 770 -6.82 -17.91 11.76
C SER A 770 -7.08 -17.80 10.25
N PHE A 771 -6.44 -16.87 9.59
CA PHE A 771 -6.48 -16.77 8.14
C PHE A 771 -5.75 -17.92 7.43
N LYS A 772 -4.87 -18.61 8.14
CA LYS A 772 -4.10 -19.76 7.66
C LYS A 772 -4.73 -21.11 7.99
N ASP A 773 -5.89 -21.12 8.68
CA ASP A 773 -6.76 -22.28 8.66
C ASP A 773 -7.56 -22.28 7.35
N VAL A 774 -6.95 -22.84 6.33
CA VAL A 774 -7.50 -22.84 4.97
C VAL A 774 -8.55 -23.95 4.77
N SER A 775 -8.77 -24.79 5.78
CA SER A 775 -9.74 -25.89 5.71
C SER A 775 -11.18 -25.41 5.93
N SER A 776 -11.36 -24.36 6.76
CA SER A 776 -12.67 -23.81 7.05
C SER A 776 -12.60 -22.39 7.61
N HIS A 777 -13.66 -21.58 7.35
CA HIS A 777 -13.77 -20.24 7.90
C HIS A 777 -15.24 -19.84 8.07
N PRO A 778 -15.61 -19.08 9.10
CA PRO A 778 -16.97 -18.55 9.22
C PRO A 778 -17.23 -17.44 8.20
N LEU A 779 -18.45 -17.32 7.73
CA LEU A 779 -18.92 -16.13 7.02
C LEU A 779 -19.10 -14.97 8.01
N CYS A 780 -19.05 -13.75 7.50
CA CYS A 780 -19.43 -12.55 8.21
C CYS A 780 -20.42 -11.76 7.34
N PHE A 781 -21.62 -11.52 7.84
CA PHE A 781 -22.70 -10.96 7.05
C PHE A 781 -22.86 -11.67 5.70
N GLY A 782 -22.85 -13.00 5.74
CA GLY A 782 -23.02 -13.86 4.57
C GLY A 782 -21.84 -13.91 3.60
N ARG A 783 -20.64 -13.34 3.92
CA ARG A 783 -19.53 -13.23 3.00
C ARG A 783 -18.18 -13.69 3.61
N ALA A 784 -17.36 -14.34 2.78
CA ALA A 784 -15.94 -14.59 3.02
C ALA A 784 -15.14 -14.51 1.71
N ALA A 785 -13.80 -14.52 1.80
CA ALA A 785 -12.89 -14.51 0.66
C ALA A 785 -11.85 -15.62 0.79
N VAL A 786 -11.63 -16.37 -0.28
CA VAL A 786 -10.61 -17.41 -0.39
C VAL A 786 -9.54 -16.94 -1.38
N TYR A 787 -8.30 -16.86 -0.92
CA TYR A 787 -7.13 -16.49 -1.72
C TYR A 787 -6.52 -17.75 -2.31
N VAL A 788 -6.57 -17.91 -3.62
CA VAL A 788 -6.14 -19.13 -4.31
C VAL A 788 -4.99 -18.82 -5.27
N ARG A 789 -3.89 -19.57 -5.16
CA ARG A 789 -2.80 -19.55 -6.14
C ARG A 789 -3.04 -20.64 -7.18
N VAL A 790 -3.17 -20.22 -8.44
CA VAL A 790 -3.35 -21.11 -9.60
C VAL A 790 -2.04 -21.17 -10.38
N LYS A 791 -1.55 -22.38 -10.66
CA LYS A 791 -0.33 -22.56 -11.47
C LYS A 791 -0.61 -22.21 -12.94
N ASP A 792 0.39 -21.67 -13.61
CA ASP A 792 0.26 -21.34 -15.04
C ASP A 792 0.03 -22.60 -15.86
N GLY A 793 -0.94 -22.52 -16.78
CA GLY A 793 -1.32 -23.65 -17.64
C GLY A 793 -2.10 -24.78 -16.95
N VAL A 794 -2.46 -24.62 -15.67
CA VAL A 794 -3.24 -25.60 -14.91
C VAL A 794 -4.61 -25.03 -14.59
N THR A 795 -5.67 -25.79 -14.81
CA THR A 795 -7.01 -25.49 -14.29
C THR A 795 -7.09 -26.03 -12.87
N GLY A 796 -7.28 -25.12 -11.89
CA GLY A 796 -7.56 -25.48 -10.51
C GLY A 796 -9.06 -25.60 -10.26
N THR A 797 -9.45 -26.35 -9.23
CA THR A 797 -10.83 -26.40 -8.76
C THR A 797 -10.88 -26.07 -7.28
N LEU A 798 -11.70 -25.07 -6.93
CA LEU A 798 -12.07 -24.78 -5.53
C LEU A 798 -13.46 -25.37 -5.26
N ARG A 799 -13.57 -26.15 -4.16
CA ARG A 799 -14.81 -26.68 -3.64
C ARG A 799 -15.14 -26.05 -2.31
N ALA A 800 -16.41 -25.80 -2.05
CA ALA A 800 -16.89 -25.29 -0.78
C ALA A 800 -18.15 -26.00 -0.35
N SER A 801 -18.24 -26.31 0.94
CA SER A 801 -19.39 -26.99 1.56
C SER A 801 -19.75 -26.36 2.91
N ALA A 802 -21.02 -26.38 3.26
CA ALA A 802 -21.50 -25.95 4.56
C ALA A 802 -22.71 -26.80 4.99
N ASP A 803 -22.94 -26.94 6.29
CA ASP A 803 -23.98 -27.83 6.82
C ASP A 803 -25.36 -27.35 6.43
N GLY A 804 -26.20 -28.27 5.92
CA GLY A 804 -27.60 -28.03 5.61
C GLY A 804 -27.85 -27.25 4.33
N VAL A 805 -26.86 -27.05 3.47
CA VAL A 805 -26.99 -26.36 2.17
C VAL A 805 -26.27 -27.14 1.09
N ALA A 806 -26.60 -26.93 -0.18
CA ALA A 806 -25.91 -27.56 -1.29
C ALA A 806 -24.48 -26.98 -1.45
N ASP A 807 -23.53 -27.87 -1.74
CA ASP A 807 -22.12 -27.59 -1.99
C ASP A 807 -21.96 -26.84 -3.34
N ALA A 808 -20.82 -26.20 -3.48
CA ALA A 808 -20.41 -25.55 -4.73
C ALA A 808 -18.97 -25.93 -5.12
N ALA A 809 -18.71 -25.87 -6.44
CA ALA A 809 -17.37 -25.96 -7.00
C ALA A 809 -17.21 -24.96 -8.14
N VAL A 810 -15.98 -24.42 -8.30
CA VAL A 810 -15.65 -23.50 -9.38
C VAL A 810 -14.29 -23.84 -9.95
N GLU A 811 -14.19 -23.80 -11.29
CA GLU A 811 -12.93 -23.93 -12.01
C GLU A 811 -12.21 -22.57 -12.08
N LEU A 812 -10.92 -22.58 -11.80
CA LEU A 812 -10.01 -21.44 -11.84
C LEU A 812 -8.98 -21.67 -12.95
N LYS A 813 -9.03 -20.84 -13.99
CA LYS A 813 -8.15 -20.95 -15.19
C LYS A 813 -7.05 -19.93 -15.18
#